data_3b65abfcbeadae57e09bd6dedf217691
#
_entry.id   3b65abfcbeadae57e09bd6dedf217691
#
_cell.length_a   1.000
_cell.length_b   1.000
_cell.length_c   1.000
_cell.angle_alpha   90.00
_cell.angle_beta   90.00
_cell.angle_gamma   90.00
#
_symmetry.space_group_name_H-M   'P 1'
#
loop_
_entity.id
_entity.type
_entity.pdbx_description
1 polymer ?
#
loop_
_entity_poly.entity_id
_entity_poly.type
_entity_poly.pdbx_seq_one_letter_code
_entity_poly.pdbx_strand_id
1 'polypeptide(L)'
;MTVTIHHALPGRLRVHYDIREITPRQAILAQSLIAVQEGITDISVNTNIGSYLILFDSSIISQAEIKNLFKALGPKYLDDEKLLEAVSQIPITESITSIFIGTMINHFAKKLLPLPLRKLLLFMNIVPRVGSALGMCFRHGKIFSTQMLDATALTTAAFTGNTNTASSISMLLNLGEQIEEVTKRVSYGNLAHKLLISDEPVHILENGEEKTIPADALKKDDLVIVREGSMIPCDGTVERGEGMVNQASITGESLPVDKKAGSGVFAGTILSEGELVIRTRTTGRDTKVHNIIKMIDNSQNLKANAQQRSENLAEKIVPFNFALAGITWLFTRNLTKTMSTLMVDYSCAMKLAAPIAVLSAMKEAAGLGISVKGGKYLEEAAEATTIIFDKTGTLTFANPKVEKIHAMKEYGEDFVLQTAACLEEHFPHPLGRAVVSLAEERGLLHPENHTKVEYIVAHGIASTLDGKKVRIGSAHFIFDDEKIPFDEKVRDIQEESAKNGESLLYLSYDGELAGVLTIGDPVRPEAREVVQNLRKTGIKRCVMITGDTEGAAKKIAETAGLDGYYSQALPEDKVSLIKKEKAVGKVIMLGDGINDAPALSAADVGIAIEGSSSIASDTADIVLSEGGLSSVAATRILAQGLIRKISANNAFIIEVNSALLLLGVFGLISPQLAAILHNSVTVGISVKSMQPILKIQ
;
A
#
# COMPACT_ATOMS: atom_id res chain seq x y z
N MET A 1 -17.66 0.79 32.45
CA MET A 1 -16.60 1.66 31.91
C MET A 1 -16.60 2.98 32.68
N THR A 2 -15.51 3.31 33.35
CA THR A 2 -15.39 4.57 34.09
C THR A 2 -15.00 5.66 33.10
N VAL A 3 -15.91 6.62 32.88
CA VAL A 3 -15.76 7.63 31.85
C VAL A 3 -15.81 9.02 32.49
N THR A 4 -14.76 9.81 32.23
CA THR A 4 -14.64 11.21 32.70
C THR A 4 -14.72 12.18 31.51
N ILE A 5 -15.52 13.25 31.65
CA ILE A 5 -15.60 14.30 30.64
C ILE A 5 -14.48 15.29 30.93
N HIS A 6 -13.55 15.46 30.01
CA HIS A 6 -12.46 16.42 30.13
C HIS A 6 -12.74 17.77 29.47
N HIS A 7 -13.54 17.77 28.42
CA HIS A 7 -13.89 19.00 27.71
C HIS A 7 -15.26 18.85 27.04
N ALA A 8 -16.15 19.80 27.27
CA ALA A 8 -17.49 19.82 26.71
C ALA A 8 -17.80 21.19 26.11
N LEU A 9 -18.14 21.21 24.83
CA LEU A 9 -18.67 22.36 24.10
C LEU A 9 -19.96 21.94 23.38
N PRO A 10 -20.85 22.85 23.01
CA PRO A 10 -21.99 22.53 22.17
C PRO A 10 -21.53 21.81 20.87
N GLY A 11 -22.00 20.59 20.64
CA GLY A 11 -21.64 19.79 19.47
C GLY A 11 -20.29 19.10 19.53
N ARG A 12 -19.51 19.25 20.62
CA ARG A 12 -18.18 18.61 20.74
C ARG A 12 -17.94 18.17 22.18
N LEU A 13 -17.63 16.89 22.36
CA LEU A 13 -17.36 16.26 23.64
C LEU A 13 -16.04 15.53 23.61
N ARG A 14 -15.18 15.75 24.61
CA ARG A 14 -13.98 14.94 24.82
C ARG A 14 -14.13 14.13 26.09
N VAL A 15 -14.07 12.82 25.93
CA VAL A 15 -14.28 11.83 26.98
C VAL A 15 -13.01 11.01 27.16
N HIS A 16 -12.57 10.85 28.41
CA HIS A 16 -11.47 9.97 28.76
C HIS A 16 -11.98 8.73 29.50
N TYR A 17 -11.40 7.59 29.19
CA TYR A 17 -11.62 6.33 29.87
C TYR A 17 -10.32 5.82 30.50
N ASP A 18 -10.42 4.99 31.52
CA ASP A 18 -9.24 4.36 32.11
C ASP A 18 -8.72 3.28 31.18
N ILE A 19 -7.49 3.43 30.69
CA ILE A 19 -6.79 2.51 29.79
C ILE A 19 -6.65 1.10 30.40
N ARG A 20 -6.75 1.00 31.74
CA ARG A 20 -6.69 -0.29 32.45
C ARG A 20 -8.00 -1.06 32.44
N GLU A 21 -9.11 -0.39 32.13
CA GLU A 21 -10.45 -1.01 32.13
C GLU A 21 -10.80 -1.61 30.77
N ILE A 22 -10.25 -1.12 29.66
CA ILE A 22 -10.54 -1.61 28.30
C ILE A 22 -9.29 -1.65 27.44
N THR A 23 -9.22 -2.67 26.61
CA THR A 23 -8.17 -2.84 25.61
C THR A 23 -8.33 -1.84 24.45
N PRO A 24 -7.27 -1.56 23.68
CA PRO A 24 -7.36 -0.76 22.45
C PRO A 24 -8.45 -1.25 21.48
N ARG A 25 -8.62 -2.57 21.35
CA ARG A 25 -9.65 -3.21 20.52
C ARG A 25 -11.06 -2.90 21.01
N GLN A 26 -11.30 -3.04 22.31
CA GLN A 26 -12.57 -2.70 22.94
C GLN A 26 -12.88 -1.20 22.80
N ALA A 27 -11.85 -0.34 22.85
CA ALA A 27 -12.03 1.09 22.65
C ALA A 27 -12.47 1.41 21.19
N ILE A 28 -11.91 0.74 20.19
CA ILE A 28 -12.33 0.88 18.78
C ILE A 28 -13.74 0.31 18.59
N LEU A 29 -14.08 -0.81 19.23
CA LEU A 29 -15.43 -1.36 19.19
C LEU A 29 -16.45 -0.40 19.81
N ALA A 30 -16.14 0.18 20.96
CA ALA A 30 -16.98 1.20 21.58
C ALA A 30 -17.14 2.43 20.66
N GLN A 31 -16.09 2.86 19.98
CA GLN A 31 -16.18 3.91 18.96
C GLN A 31 -17.19 3.53 17.88
N SER A 32 -17.10 2.32 17.32
CA SER A 32 -17.99 1.87 16.25
C SER A 32 -19.45 1.78 16.69
N LEU A 33 -19.71 1.28 17.90
CA LEU A 33 -21.07 1.16 18.47
C LEU A 33 -21.69 2.53 18.76
N ILE A 34 -20.89 3.49 19.20
CA ILE A 34 -21.36 4.85 19.48
C ILE A 34 -21.54 5.65 18.19
N ALA A 35 -20.68 5.43 17.20
CA ALA A 35 -20.78 6.09 15.90
C ALA A 35 -22.10 5.85 15.16
N VAL A 36 -22.78 4.75 15.47
CA VAL A 36 -24.07 4.39 14.84
C VAL A 36 -25.27 5.12 15.50
N GLN A 37 -25.06 5.77 16.65
CA GLN A 37 -26.15 6.45 17.36
C GLN A 37 -26.61 7.71 16.63
N GLU A 38 -27.93 7.90 16.57
CA GLU A 38 -28.54 9.09 15.94
C GLU A 38 -28.08 10.36 16.69
N GLY A 39 -27.55 11.33 15.94
CA GLY A 39 -27.02 12.57 16.49
C GLY A 39 -25.49 12.58 16.68
N ILE A 40 -24.78 11.47 16.53
CA ILE A 40 -23.32 11.47 16.49
C ILE A 40 -22.89 11.73 15.04
N THR A 41 -22.14 12.81 14.82
CA THR A 41 -21.64 13.20 13.49
C THR A 41 -20.27 12.65 13.20
N ASP A 42 -19.41 12.55 14.21
CA ASP A 42 -18.10 11.93 14.12
C ASP A 42 -17.62 11.49 15.49
N ILE A 43 -16.80 10.43 15.53
CA ILE A 43 -16.17 9.96 16.75
C ILE A 43 -14.78 9.38 16.41
N SER A 44 -13.78 9.87 17.08
CA SER A 44 -12.41 9.37 16.99
C SER A 44 -11.88 8.98 18.36
N VAL A 45 -11.14 7.87 18.43
CA VAL A 45 -10.51 7.39 19.65
C VAL A 45 -8.99 7.48 19.55
N ASN A 46 -8.37 7.98 20.60
CA ASN A 46 -6.93 7.87 20.80
C ASN A 46 -6.68 6.86 21.92
N THR A 47 -6.34 5.66 21.54
CA THR A 47 -6.15 4.52 22.45
C THR A 47 -4.93 4.68 23.36
N ASN A 48 -3.93 5.51 22.97
CA ASN A 48 -2.72 5.72 23.76
C ASN A 48 -2.95 6.55 25.03
N ILE A 49 -3.91 7.47 24.97
CA ILE A 49 -4.26 8.37 26.08
C ILE A 49 -5.66 8.12 26.61
N GLY A 50 -6.33 7.06 26.13
CA GLY A 50 -7.68 6.71 26.55
C GLY A 50 -8.70 7.80 26.29
N SER A 51 -8.71 8.43 25.10
CA SER A 51 -9.53 9.59 24.83
C SER A 51 -10.40 9.42 23.59
N TYR A 52 -11.70 9.67 23.73
CA TYR A 52 -12.63 9.82 22.59
C TYR A 52 -12.88 11.31 22.35
N LEU A 53 -12.81 11.71 21.09
CA LEU A 53 -13.33 12.98 20.61
C LEU A 53 -14.62 12.71 19.82
N ILE A 54 -15.73 13.30 20.26
CA ILE A 54 -17.06 13.07 19.73
C ILE A 54 -17.60 14.39 19.22
N LEU A 55 -18.00 14.40 17.96
CA LEU A 55 -18.77 15.48 17.35
C LEU A 55 -20.21 15.02 17.25
N PHE A 56 -21.14 15.84 17.72
CA PHE A 56 -22.55 15.44 17.80
C PHE A 56 -23.48 16.64 17.58
N ASP A 57 -24.68 16.37 17.13
CA ASP A 57 -25.74 17.38 17.04
C ASP A 57 -26.47 17.49 18.39
N SER A 58 -26.23 18.60 19.07
CA SER A 58 -26.83 18.87 20.39
C SER A 58 -28.37 19.03 20.37
N SER A 59 -28.97 19.11 19.20
CA SER A 59 -30.42 19.12 19.04
C SER A 59 -31.03 17.72 19.01
N ILE A 60 -30.22 16.70 18.75
CA ILE A 60 -30.65 15.30 18.60
C ILE A 60 -30.23 14.46 19.81
N ILE A 61 -28.99 14.62 20.29
CA ILE A 61 -28.47 13.87 21.41
C ILE A 61 -27.75 14.79 22.41
N SER A 62 -28.01 14.58 23.69
CA SER A 62 -27.41 15.35 24.78
C SER A 62 -26.08 14.77 25.25
N GLN A 63 -25.22 15.60 25.86
CA GLN A 63 -23.96 15.14 26.48
C GLN A 63 -24.19 14.07 27.57
N ALA A 64 -25.32 14.16 28.30
CA ALA A 64 -25.67 13.20 29.33
C ALA A 64 -26.04 11.82 28.71
N GLU A 65 -26.72 11.81 27.60
CA GLU A 65 -27.05 10.59 26.85
C GLU A 65 -25.79 9.93 26.29
N ILE A 66 -24.88 10.69 25.68
CA ILE A 66 -23.58 10.17 25.22
C ILE A 66 -22.82 9.53 26.37
N LYS A 67 -22.77 10.19 27.53
CA LYS A 67 -22.12 9.64 28.74
C LYS A 67 -22.77 8.35 29.22
N ASN A 68 -24.10 8.25 29.12
CA ASN A 68 -24.82 7.04 29.51
C ASN A 68 -24.61 5.90 28.53
N LEU A 69 -24.42 6.19 27.22
CA LEU A 69 -24.03 5.19 26.23
C LEU A 69 -22.69 4.55 26.59
N PHE A 70 -21.69 5.34 26.93
CA PHE A 70 -20.39 4.82 27.37
C PHE A 70 -20.49 4.00 28.66
N LYS A 71 -21.35 4.40 29.62
CA LYS A 71 -21.56 3.64 30.85
C LYS A 71 -22.29 2.31 30.59
N ALA A 72 -23.20 2.27 29.61
CA ALA A 72 -23.93 1.06 29.22
C ALA A 72 -23.00 0.06 28.49
N LEU A 73 -21.97 0.54 27.81
CA LEU A 73 -20.93 -0.28 27.17
C LEU A 73 -19.92 -0.74 28.24
N GLY A 74 -20.35 -1.66 29.11
CA GLY A 74 -19.45 -2.29 30.08
C GLY A 74 -18.50 -3.31 29.40
N PRO A 75 -17.34 -3.66 30.03
CA PRO A 75 -16.40 -4.64 29.49
C PRO A 75 -17.05 -5.95 29.03
N LYS A 76 -18.08 -6.38 29.76
CA LYS A 76 -18.84 -7.62 29.45
C LYS A 76 -19.57 -7.59 28.11
N TYR A 77 -19.97 -6.42 27.61
CA TYR A 77 -20.59 -6.27 26.28
C TYR A 77 -19.56 -6.09 25.16
N LEU A 78 -18.33 -5.74 25.53
CA LEU A 78 -17.23 -5.56 24.59
C LEU A 78 -16.40 -6.85 24.39
N ASP A 79 -16.66 -7.89 25.22
CA ASP A 79 -16.02 -9.22 25.14
C ASP A 79 -16.88 -10.27 24.41
N ASP A 80 -18.04 -9.88 23.87
CA ASP A 80 -18.90 -10.83 23.15
C ASP A 80 -18.33 -11.06 21.73
N GLU A 81 -17.63 -12.18 21.55
CA GLU A 81 -17.06 -12.63 20.28
C GLU A 81 -18.10 -12.66 19.15
N LYS A 82 -19.34 -13.03 19.46
CA LYS A 82 -20.45 -13.04 18.50
C LYS A 82 -20.88 -11.64 18.09
N LEU A 83 -20.76 -10.66 18.97
CA LEU A 83 -21.05 -9.26 18.66
C LEU A 83 -19.95 -8.65 17.78
N LEU A 84 -18.70 -9.02 18.05
CA LEU A 84 -17.53 -8.66 17.24
C LEU A 84 -17.61 -9.27 15.84
N GLU A 85 -18.01 -10.53 15.75
CA GLU A 85 -18.22 -11.24 14.49
C GLU A 85 -19.40 -10.64 13.70
N ALA A 86 -20.51 -10.30 14.38
CA ALA A 86 -21.66 -9.66 13.78
C ALA A 86 -21.35 -8.25 13.24
N VAL A 87 -20.56 -7.45 13.94
CA VAL A 87 -20.14 -6.11 13.49
C VAL A 87 -19.12 -6.18 12.35
N SER A 88 -18.26 -7.20 12.33
CA SER A 88 -17.27 -7.39 11.27
C SER A 88 -17.83 -8.00 9.98
N GLN A 89 -18.96 -8.70 10.05
CA GLN A 89 -19.57 -9.42 8.94
C GLN A 89 -20.86 -8.78 8.40
N ILE A 90 -21.23 -7.56 8.81
CA ILE A 90 -22.41 -6.91 8.21
C ILE A 90 -22.13 -6.70 6.72
N PRO A 91 -22.69 -7.50 5.80
CA PRO A 91 -22.52 -7.30 4.39
C PRO A 91 -23.06 -5.91 4.02
N ILE A 92 -22.41 -5.23 3.08
CA ILE A 92 -22.88 -3.94 2.55
C ILE A 92 -24.38 -3.99 2.23
N THR A 93 -24.82 -5.12 1.70
CA THR A 93 -26.23 -5.38 1.36
C THR A 93 -27.15 -5.34 2.58
N GLU A 94 -26.76 -5.85 3.75
CA GLU A 94 -27.59 -5.81 4.96
C GLU A 94 -27.63 -4.39 5.56
N SER A 95 -26.50 -3.67 5.55
CA SER A 95 -26.47 -2.26 5.99
C SER A 95 -27.34 -1.38 5.09
N ILE A 96 -27.25 -1.53 3.78
CA ILE A 96 -28.07 -0.80 2.81
C ILE A 96 -29.54 -1.19 2.98
N THR A 97 -29.84 -2.49 3.17
CA THR A 97 -31.22 -2.98 3.36
C THR A 97 -31.84 -2.42 4.64
N SER A 98 -31.11 -2.40 5.76
CA SER A 98 -31.59 -1.86 7.02
C SER A 98 -31.86 -0.35 6.95
N ILE A 99 -30.98 0.42 6.30
CA ILE A 99 -31.17 1.85 6.04
C ILE A 99 -32.39 2.08 5.16
N PHE A 100 -32.52 1.30 4.08
CA PHE A 100 -33.67 1.39 3.18
C PHE A 100 -34.98 1.13 3.92
N ILE A 101 -35.06 0.05 4.70
CA ILE A 101 -36.24 -0.31 5.50
C ILE A 101 -36.51 0.77 6.54
N GLY A 102 -35.52 1.23 7.30
CA GLY A 102 -35.68 2.26 8.32
C GLY A 102 -36.17 3.59 7.73
N THR A 103 -35.58 4.01 6.62
CA THR A 103 -35.97 5.25 5.89
C THR A 103 -37.38 5.14 5.32
N MET A 104 -37.75 3.97 4.78
CA MET A 104 -39.13 3.70 4.31
C MET A 104 -40.15 3.72 5.45
N ILE A 105 -39.85 3.03 6.55
CA ILE A 105 -40.74 3.04 7.73
C ILE A 105 -40.97 4.47 8.24
N ASN A 106 -39.89 5.25 8.39
CA ASN A 106 -39.97 6.64 8.82
C ASN A 106 -40.79 7.50 7.83
N HIS A 107 -40.61 7.29 6.52
CA HIS A 107 -41.39 8.01 5.49
C HIS A 107 -42.87 7.68 5.57
N PHE A 108 -43.24 6.38 5.73
CA PHE A 108 -44.65 6.00 5.84
C PHE A 108 -45.23 6.43 7.17
N ALA A 109 -44.50 6.35 8.28
CA ALA A 109 -44.94 6.86 9.58
C ALA A 109 -45.27 8.36 9.52
N LYS A 110 -44.44 9.16 8.84
CA LYS A 110 -44.69 10.57 8.62
C LYS A 110 -45.96 10.85 7.80
N LYS A 111 -46.40 9.93 6.92
CA LYS A 111 -47.67 10.07 6.18
C LYS A 111 -48.92 9.90 7.05
N LEU A 112 -48.81 9.28 8.23
CA LEU A 112 -49.90 9.15 9.20
C LEU A 112 -50.13 10.43 10.03
N LEU A 113 -49.18 11.37 9.98
CA LEU A 113 -49.30 12.64 10.72
C LEU A 113 -50.28 13.62 10.06
N PRO A 114 -50.93 14.52 10.84
CA PRO A 114 -51.77 15.59 10.32
C PRO A 114 -51.04 16.50 9.34
N LEU A 115 -51.72 17.03 8.34
CA LEU A 115 -51.18 17.82 7.25
C LEU A 115 -50.29 19.02 7.67
N PRO A 116 -50.64 19.80 8.73
CA PRO A 116 -49.77 20.88 9.19
C PRO A 116 -48.46 20.39 9.77
N LEU A 117 -48.45 19.27 10.48
CA LEU A 117 -47.25 18.70 11.05
C LEU A 117 -46.33 18.13 9.96
N ARG A 118 -46.90 17.52 8.92
CA ARG A 118 -46.15 17.06 7.74
C ARG A 118 -45.47 18.22 6.99
N LYS A 119 -46.18 19.35 6.85
CA LYS A 119 -45.58 20.56 6.25
C LYS A 119 -44.44 21.12 7.10
N LEU A 120 -44.61 21.13 8.42
CA LEU A 120 -43.55 21.57 9.34
C LEU A 120 -42.31 20.70 9.23
N LEU A 121 -42.45 19.37 9.27
CA LEU A 121 -41.32 18.42 9.13
C LEU A 121 -40.65 18.54 7.77
N LEU A 122 -41.43 18.77 6.70
CA LEU A 122 -40.83 18.99 5.37
C LEU A 122 -40.02 20.29 5.35
N PHE A 123 -40.54 21.36 5.96
CA PHE A 123 -39.83 22.62 6.07
C PHE A 123 -38.53 22.50 6.88
N MET A 124 -38.56 21.76 7.98
CA MET A 124 -37.37 21.46 8.80
C MET A 124 -36.28 20.71 8.00
N ASN A 125 -36.63 19.88 7.03
CA ASN A 125 -35.69 19.20 6.14
C ASN A 125 -35.16 20.10 5.00
N ILE A 126 -35.98 21.08 4.53
CA ILE A 126 -35.59 21.99 3.44
C ILE A 126 -34.63 23.07 3.93
N VAL A 127 -34.88 23.67 5.08
CA VAL A 127 -34.14 24.84 5.59
C VAL A 127 -32.63 24.56 5.76
N PRO A 128 -32.17 23.44 6.37
CA PRO A 128 -30.74 23.14 6.47
C PRO A 128 -30.08 22.95 5.11
N ARG A 129 -30.76 22.32 4.15
CA ARG A 129 -30.25 22.08 2.81
C ARG A 129 -30.08 23.37 2.01
N VAL A 130 -31.09 24.25 2.07
CA VAL A 130 -31.01 25.58 1.45
C VAL A 130 -29.92 26.41 2.16
N GLY A 131 -29.83 26.32 3.47
CA GLY A 131 -28.80 27.00 4.26
C GLY A 131 -27.38 26.53 3.88
N SER A 132 -27.16 25.24 3.72
CA SER A 132 -25.85 24.69 3.29
C SER A 132 -25.52 25.10 1.84
N ALA A 133 -26.49 25.06 0.93
CA ALA A 133 -26.32 25.46 -0.46
C ALA A 133 -25.97 26.95 -0.59
N LEU A 134 -26.67 27.81 0.14
CA LEU A 134 -26.37 29.25 0.21
C LEU A 134 -25.01 29.49 0.89
N GLY A 135 -24.67 28.75 1.94
CA GLY A 135 -23.38 28.81 2.61
C GLY A 135 -22.21 28.51 1.65
N MET A 136 -22.36 27.51 0.79
CA MET A 136 -21.39 27.20 -0.26
C MET A 136 -21.27 28.32 -1.29
N CYS A 137 -22.39 28.91 -1.68
CA CYS A 137 -22.40 30.04 -2.59
C CYS A 137 -21.63 31.26 -2.02
N PHE A 138 -21.93 31.64 -0.77
CA PHE A 138 -21.32 32.80 -0.12
C PHE A 138 -19.88 32.64 0.32
N ARG A 139 -19.51 31.42 0.81
CA ARG A 139 -18.15 31.17 1.32
C ARG A 139 -17.15 30.80 0.23
N HIS A 140 -17.57 30.12 -0.81
CA HIS A 140 -16.68 29.57 -1.83
C HIS A 140 -16.94 30.11 -3.24
N GLY A 141 -17.91 31.03 -3.42
CA GLY A 141 -18.27 31.60 -4.72
C GLY A 141 -18.87 30.56 -5.70
N LYS A 142 -19.24 29.37 -5.25
CA LYS A 142 -19.79 28.29 -6.09
C LYS A 142 -21.32 28.39 -6.16
N ILE A 143 -21.82 29.09 -7.15
CA ILE A 143 -23.28 29.25 -7.39
C ILE A 143 -23.90 27.92 -7.85
N PHE A 144 -23.20 27.18 -8.70
CA PHE A 144 -23.65 25.90 -9.22
C PHE A 144 -22.95 24.74 -8.49
N SER A 145 -23.64 24.18 -7.51
CA SER A 145 -23.17 23.00 -6.76
C SER A 145 -24.25 21.93 -6.73
N THR A 146 -23.88 20.67 -6.44
CA THR A 146 -24.84 19.58 -6.21
C THR A 146 -25.81 19.92 -5.09
N GLN A 147 -25.33 20.51 -4.00
CA GLN A 147 -26.18 20.95 -2.90
C GLN A 147 -27.22 22.00 -3.34
N MET A 148 -26.85 22.91 -4.24
CA MET A 148 -27.79 23.88 -4.83
C MET A 148 -28.80 23.17 -5.75
N LEU A 149 -28.39 22.12 -6.47
CA LEU A 149 -29.28 21.29 -7.30
C LEU A 149 -30.36 20.63 -6.45
N ASP A 150 -29.96 19.95 -5.38
CA ASP A 150 -30.85 19.27 -4.43
C ASP A 150 -31.79 20.23 -3.73
N ALA A 151 -31.25 21.36 -3.24
CA ALA A 151 -32.05 22.42 -2.61
C ALA A 151 -33.09 23.00 -3.58
N THR A 152 -32.72 23.23 -4.84
CA THR A 152 -33.60 23.74 -5.88
C THR A 152 -34.70 22.74 -6.21
N ALA A 153 -34.37 21.46 -6.38
CA ALA A 153 -35.31 20.41 -6.68
C ALA A 153 -36.35 20.25 -5.55
N LEU A 154 -35.86 20.20 -4.29
CA LEU A 154 -36.70 20.03 -3.12
C LEU A 154 -37.60 21.24 -2.87
N THR A 155 -37.07 22.45 -3.04
CA THR A 155 -37.82 23.71 -2.90
C THR A 155 -38.89 23.80 -3.99
N THR A 156 -38.57 23.50 -5.25
CA THR A 156 -39.51 23.46 -6.35
C THR A 156 -40.64 22.48 -6.09
N ALA A 157 -40.31 21.27 -5.58
CA ALA A 157 -41.31 20.27 -5.22
C ALA A 157 -42.25 20.75 -4.10
N ALA A 158 -41.74 21.49 -3.12
CA ALA A 158 -42.56 22.05 -2.04
C ALA A 158 -43.51 23.14 -2.56
N PHE A 159 -43.06 24.00 -3.48
CA PHE A 159 -43.87 25.04 -4.07
C PHE A 159 -44.98 24.51 -4.99
N THR A 160 -44.88 23.29 -5.53
CA THR A 160 -45.98 22.68 -6.30
C THR A 160 -47.21 22.34 -5.45
N GLY A 161 -47.15 22.52 -4.15
CA GLY A 161 -48.22 22.18 -3.21
C GLY A 161 -48.41 20.69 -2.97
N ASN A 162 -47.69 19.83 -3.68
CA ASN A 162 -47.75 18.37 -3.50
C ASN A 162 -46.78 17.90 -2.42
N THR A 163 -47.21 18.00 -1.14
CA THR A 163 -46.38 17.60 0.00
C THR A 163 -45.92 16.12 -0.06
N ASN A 164 -46.66 15.25 -0.75
CA ASN A 164 -46.31 13.85 -0.89
C ASN A 164 -45.08 13.71 -1.81
N THR A 165 -45.07 14.41 -2.96
CA THR A 165 -43.94 14.43 -3.88
C THR A 165 -42.69 15.01 -3.22
N ALA A 166 -42.82 16.17 -2.56
CA ALA A 166 -41.69 16.81 -1.87
C ALA A 166 -41.13 15.92 -0.73
N SER A 167 -42.01 15.26 0.04
CA SER A 167 -41.60 14.31 1.09
C SER A 167 -40.89 13.07 0.51
N SER A 168 -41.37 12.54 -0.62
CA SER A 168 -40.71 11.39 -1.28
C SER A 168 -39.36 11.77 -1.86
N ILE A 169 -39.23 12.96 -2.46
CA ILE A 169 -37.94 13.47 -2.93
C ILE A 169 -36.96 13.68 -1.77
N SER A 170 -37.41 14.30 -0.67
CA SER A 170 -36.59 14.46 0.54
C SER A 170 -36.12 13.12 1.11
N MET A 171 -37.01 12.11 1.12
CA MET A 171 -36.66 10.77 1.55
C MET A 171 -35.57 10.14 0.66
N LEU A 172 -35.73 10.25 -0.66
CA LEU A 172 -34.78 9.68 -1.62
C LEU A 172 -33.41 10.35 -1.59
N LEU A 173 -33.37 11.67 -1.39
CA LEU A 173 -32.12 12.41 -1.18
C LEU A 173 -31.42 11.98 0.11
N ASN A 174 -32.16 11.89 1.23
CA ASN A 174 -31.60 11.38 2.49
C ASN A 174 -31.09 9.94 2.35
N LEU A 175 -31.85 9.07 1.66
CA LEU A 175 -31.45 7.70 1.40
C LEU A 175 -30.13 7.66 0.58
N GLY A 176 -30.03 8.48 -0.45
CA GLY A 176 -28.81 8.60 -1.26
C GLY A 176 -27.60 9.01 -0.44
N GLU A 177 -27.72 10.03 0.39
CA GLU A 177 -26.67 10.50 1.30
C GLU A 177 -26.24 9.41 2.32
N GLN A 178 -27.20 8.73 2.94
CA GLN A 178 -26.92 7.65 3.89
C GLN A 178 -26.22 6.46 3.20
N ILE A 179 -26.67 6.07 2.01
CA ILE A 179 -26.02 5.00 1.24
C ILE A 179 -24.59 5.42 0.85
N GLU A 180 -24.38 6.67 0.43
CA GLU A 180 -23.04 7.19 0.12
C GLU A 180 -22.14 7.13 1.34
N GLU A 181 -22.60 7.57 2.50
CA GLU A 181 -21.84 7.57 3.75
C GLU A 181 -21.51 6.14 4.22
N VAL A 182 -22.49 5.21 4.19
CA VAL A 182 -22.23 3.80 4.53
C VAL A 182 -21.28 3.16 3.54
N THR A 183 -21.45 3.41 2.26
CA THR A 183 -20.53 2.87 1.24
C THR A 183 -19.09 3.35 1.45
N LYS A 184 -18.91 4.63 1.80
CA LYS A 184 -17.60 5.18 2.20
C LYS A 184 -17.08 4.46 3.46
N ARG A 185 -17.87 4.41 4.53
CA ARG A 185 -17.47 3.78 5.82
C ARG A 185 -17.09 2.31 5.65
N VAL A 186 -17.90 1.54 4.93
CA VAL A 186 -17.65 0.11 4.70
C VAL A 186 -16.41 -0.10 3.81
N SER A 187 -16.23 0.73 2.79
CA SER A 187 -15.03 0.66 1.93
C SER A 187 -13.75 0.93 2.72
N TYR A 188 -13.75 1.94 3.58
CA TYR A 188 -12.60 2.28 4.43
C TYR A 188 -12.47 1.30 5.62
N GLY A 189 -13.56 0.94 6.27
CA GLY A 189 -13.58 0.06 7.44
C GLY A 189 -13.14 -1.37 7.12
N ASN A 190 -13.60 -1.96 6.02
CA ASN A 190 -13.21 -3.30 5.59
C ASN A 190 -11.72 -3.39 5.21
N LEU A 191 -11.11 -2.30 4.73
CA LEU A 191 -9.67 -2.26 4.49
C LEU A 191 -8.89 -2.29 5.82
N ALA A 192 -9.27 -1.45 6.77
CA ALA A 192 -8.59 -1.36 8.07
C ALA A 192 -8.82 -2.62 8.92
N HIS A 193 -10.05 -3.16 8.92
CA HIS A 193 -10.42 -4.26 9.82
C HIS A 193 -9.82 -5.62 9.43
N LYS A 194 -9.66 -5.91 8.13
CA LYS A 194 -9.01 -7.15 7.66
C LYS A 194 -7.50 -7.20 7.93
N LEU A 195 -6.91 -6.06 8.32
CA LEU A 195 -5.50 -5.89 8.58
C LEU A 195 -5.16 -5.71 10.07
N LEU A 196 -6.15 -5.76 10.97
CA LEU A 196 -5.90 -5.64 12.42
C LEU A 196 -5.26 -6.93 12.95
N ILE A 197 -4.13 -6.75 13.64
CA ILE A 197 -3.43 -7.81 14.37
C ILE A 197 -4.26 -8.18 15.60
N SER A 198 -4.36 -9.47 15.90
CA SER A 198 -5.04 -9.97 17.11
C SER A 198 -4.40 -9.43 18.38
N ASP A 199 -5.21 -9.01 19.35
CA ASP A 199 -4.76 -8.66 20.72
C ASP A 199 -4.62 -9.92 21.61
N GLU A 200 -4.62 -11.12 21.01
CA GLU A 200 -4.43 -12.36 21.76
C GLU A 200 -3.07 -12.39 22.46
N PRO A 201 -3.01 -12.97 23.65
CA PRO A 201 -1.74 -13.14 24.34
C PRO A 201 -0.80 -14.01 23.52
N VAL A 202 0.46 -13.63 23.48
CA VAL A 202 1.50 -14.25 22.65
C VAL A 202 2.34 -15.18 23.53
N HIS A 203 2.63 -16.38 23.03
CA HIS A 203 3.51 -17.34 23.67
C HIS A 203 4.93 -17.09 23.18
N ILE A 204 5.84 -16.75 24.09
CA ILE A 204 7.26 -16.57 23.80
C ILE A 204 8.10 -17.66 24.47
N LEU A 205 9.24 -17.97 23.87
CA LEU A 205 10.23 -18.86 24.45
C LEU A 205 11.34 -18.00 25.08
N GLU A 206 11.34 -17.89 26.41
CA GLU A 206 12.37 -17.18 27.19
C GLU A 206 13.22 -18.21 28.01
N ASN A 207 14.51 -18.26 27.75
CA ASN A 207 15.45 -19.19 28.41
C ASN A 207 15.05 -20.69 28.30
N GLY A 208 14.33 -21.08 27.23
CA GLY A 208 13.87 -22.44 27.00
C GLY A 208 12.52 -22.79 27.65
N GLU A 209 11.91 -21.86 28.38
CA GLU A 209 10.56 -22.00 28.97
C GLU A 209 9.55 -21.17 28.22
N GLU A 210 8.33 -21.72 28.04
CA GLU A 210 7.23 -21.02 27.42
C GLU A 210 6.59 -20.04 28.41
N LYS A 211 6.43 -18.78 27.99
CA LYS A 211 5.84 -17.71 28.77
C LYS A 211 4.79 -16.97 27.93
N THR A 212 3.67 -16.70 28.52
CA THR A 212 2.61 -15.94 27.88
C THR A 212 2.73 -14.45 28.23
N ILE A 213 2.77 -13.60 27.20
CA ILE A 213 2.83 -12.15 27.35
C ILE A 213 1.74 -11.47 26.52
N PRO A 214 1.31 -10.25 26.87
CA PRO A 214 0.47 -9.45 25.99
C PRO A 214 1.19 -9.12 24.68
N ALA A 215 0.45 -9.05 23.56
CA ALA A 215 1.02 -8.79 22.23
C ALA A 215 1.78 -7.46 22.12
N ASP A 216 1.38 -6.46 22.88
CA ASP A 216 2.04 -5.14 22.95
C ASP A 216 3.35 -5.15 23.74
N ALA A 217 3.60 -6.17 24.53
CA ALA A 217 4.85 -6.38 25.28
C ALA A 217 5.94 -7.09 24.46
N LEU A 218 5.61 -7.59 23.26
CA LEU A 218 6.52 -8.31 22.36
C LEU A 218 7.62 -7.37 21.85
N LYS A 219 8.87 -7.86 21.87
CA LYS A 219 10.05 -7.11 21.46
C LYS A 219 10.73 -7.75 20.25
N LYS A 220 11.57 -6.96 19.61
CA LYS A 220 12.46 -7.46 18.55
C LYS A 220 13.36 -8.55 19.13
N ASP A 221 13.61 -9.59 18.32
CA ASP A 221 14.41 -10.78 18.62
C ASP A 221 13.78 -11.77 19.63
N ASP A 222 12.57 -11.51 20.15
CA ASP A 222 11.81 -12.51 20.90
C ASP A 222 11.48 -13.71 20.02
N LEU A 223 11.48 -14.91 20.62
CA LEU A 223 11.06 -16.14 19.96
C LEU A 223 9.59 -16.42 20.26
N VAL A 224 8.74 -16.27 19.26
CA VAL A 224 7.29 -16.46 19.37
C VAL A 224 6.92 -17.88 18.94
N ILE A 225 6.14 -18.58 19.76
CA ILE A 225 5.58 -19.88 19.43
C ILE A 225 4.19 -19.66 18.86
N VAL A 226 3.95 -20.12 17.63
CA VAL A 226 2.66 -20.05 16.96
C VAL A 226 2.20 -21.47 16.66
N ARG A 227 0.98 -21.79 17.09
CA ARG A 227 0.36 -23.11 16.93
C ARG A 227 -0.75 -23.07 15.89
N GLU A 228 -1.15 -24.24 15.44
CA GLU A 228 -2.25 -24.42 14.48
C GLU A 228 -3.51 -23.62 14.89
N GLY A 229 -4.12 -22.96 13.93
CA GLY A 229 -5.30 -22.11 14.12
C GLY A 229 -4.99 -20.71 14.67
N SER A 230 -3.77 -20.44 15.12
CA SER A 230 -3.40 -19.15 15.70
C SER A 230 -2.93 -18.14 14.65
N MET A 231 -3.23 -16.86 14.92
CA MET A 231 -2.72 -15.75 14.11
C MET A 231 -1.26 -15.45 14.47
N ILE A 232 -0.43 -15.19 13.47
CA ILE A 232 0.95 -14.76 13.65
C ILE A 232 0.96 -13.30 14.13
N PRO A 233 1.52 -12.99 15.32
CA PRO A 233 1.39 -11.67 15.93
C PRO A 233 2.46 -10.65 15.49
N CYS A 234 3.47 -11.07 14.75
CA CYS A 234 4.63 -10.24 14.39
C CYS A 234 5.16 -10.59 13.00
N ASP A 235 5.86 -9.64 12.38
CA ASP A 235 6.68 -9.98 11.22
C ASP A 235 8.00 -10.59 11.72
N GLY A 236 8.42 -11.70 11.10
CA GLY A 236 9.62 -12.41 11.56
C GLY A 236 10.13 -13.44 10.58
N THR A 237 11.09 -14.21 11.07
CA THR A 237 11.68 -15.36 10.35
C THR A 237 11.45 -16.62 11.18
N VAL A 238 11.03 -17.69 10.54
CA VAL A 238 10.91 -18.99 11.20
C VAL A 238 12.29 -19.45 11.65
N GLU A 239 12.48 -19.62 12.95
CA GLU A 239 13.71 -20.14 13.55
C GLU A 239 13.73 -21.66 13.51
N ARG A 240 12.59 -22.29 13.82
CA ARG A 240 12.39 -23.73 13.79
C ARG A 240 10.92 -24.08 13.64
N GLY A 241 10.66 -25.31 13.20
CA GLY A 241 9.31 -25.79 12.89
C GLY A 241 9.00 -25.70 11.41
N GLU A 242 7.91 -26.30 11.03
CA GLU A 242 7.36 -26.25 9.68
C GLU A 242 5.83 -26.22 9.76
N GLY A 243 5.18 -25.58 8.79
CA GLY A 243 3.73 -25.48 8.78
C GLY A 243 3.20 -24.73 7.59
N MET A 244 1.90 -24.89 7.38
CA MET A 244 1.15 -24.22 6.31
C MET A 244 0.54 -22.92 6.82
N VAL A 245 0.95 -21.79 6.25
CA VAL A 245 0.47 -20.45 6.63
C VAL A 245 -0.50 -19.91 5.61
N ASN A 246 -1.71 -19.63 6.04
CA ASN A 246 -2.70 -18.93 5.22
C ASN A 246 -2.40 -17.43 5.23
N GLN A 247 -2.00 -16.92 4.09
CA GLN A 247 -1.64 -15.51 3.87
C GLN A 247 -2.75 -14.72 3.15
N ALA A 248 -3.95 -15.31 2.99
CA ALA A 248 -5.06 -14.70 2.25
C ALA A 248 -5.46 -13.29 2.75
N SER A 249 -5.25 -13.00 4.04
CA SER A 249 -5.49 -11.68 4.63
C SER A 249 -4.57 -10.60 4.06
N ILE A 250 -3.36 -10.97 3.62
CA ILE A 250 -2.32 -10.06 3.14
C ILE A 250 -2.16 -10.19 1.62
N THR A 251 -1.97 -11.40 1.11
CA THR A 251 -1.69 -11.66 -0.32
C THR A 251 -2.95 -11.81 -1.17
N GLY A 252 -4.08 -12.15 -0.55
CA GLY A 252 -5.32 -12.48 -1.26
C GLY A 252 -5.37 -13.92 -1.79
N GLU A 253 -4.29 -14.68 -1.70
CA GLU A 253 -4.23 -16.08 -2.12
C GLU A 253 -4.88 -17.00 -1.09
N SER A 254 -5.82 -17.82 -1.55
CA SER A 254 -6.59 -18.73 -0.66
C SER A 254 -5.82 -19.99 -0.27
N LEU A 255 -4.75 -20.34 -0.99
CA LEU A 255 -3.96 -21.53 -0.71
C LEU A 255 -2.89 -21.22 0.34
N PRO A 256 -2.81 -22.02 1.42
CA PRO A 256 -1.75 -21.89 2.40
C PRO A 256 -0.36 -22.14 1.80
N VAL A 257 0.64 -21.41 2.28
CA VAL A 257 2.03 -21.47 1.81
C VAL A 257 2.87 -22.24 2.83
N ASP A 258 3.69 -23.18 2.35
CA ASP A 258 4.65 -23.92 3.19
C ASP A 258 5.73 -22.99 3.75
N LYS A 259 5.91 -23.02 5.08
CA LYS A 259 6.91 -22.24 5.81
C LYS A 259 7.75 -23.16 6.68
N LYS A 260 9.06 -22.98 6.56
CA LYS A 260 10.07 -23.76 7.28
C LYS A 260 11.21 -22.87 7.78
N ALA A 261 12.14 -23.42 8.53
CA ALA A 261 13.26 -22.65 9.07
C ALA A 261 13.91 -21.77 7.98
N GLY A 262 14.09 -20.48 8.28
CA GLY A 262 14.57 -19.46 7.35
C GLY A 262 13.48 -18.73 6.54
N SER A 263 12.23 -19.24 6.51
CA SER A 263 11.13 -18.59 5.80
C SER A 263 10.65 -17.31 6.52
N GLY A 264 10.34 -16.26 5.75
CA GLY A 264 9.69 -15.07 6.27
C GLY A 264 8.20 -15.30 6.54
N VAL A 265 7.69 -14.74 7.64
CA VAL A 265 6.28 -14.75 8.01
C VAL A 265 5.82 -13.36 8.39
N PHE A 266 4.52 -13.09 8.25
CA PHE A 266 3.93 -11.76 8.44
C PHE A 266 2.84 -11.77 9.50
N ALA A 267 2.79 -10.69 10.28
CA ALA A 267 1.73 -10.43 11.22
C ALA A 267 0.36 -10.43 10.51
N GLY A 268 -0.66 -10.97 11.18
CA GLY A 268 -2.02 -11.02 10.65
C GLY A 268 -2.30 -12.18 9.69
N THR A 269 -1.34 -13.09 9.47
CA THR A 269 -1.54 -14.37 8.78
C THR A 269 -1.87 -15.49 9.77
N ILE A 270 -2.48 -16.57 9.33
CA ILE A 270 -2.95 -17.66 10.19
C ILE A 270 -2.15 -18.94 9.88
N LEU A 271 -1.61 -19.56 10.91
CA LEU A 271 -1.01 -20.89 10.78
C LEU A 271 -2.12 -21.94 10.67
N SER A 272 -2.33 -22.50 9.49
CA SER A 272 -3.40 -23.47 9.23
C SER A 272 -3.05 -24.88 9.72
N GLU A 273 -1.77 -25.25 9.64
CA GLU A 273 -1.27 -26.56 10.06
C GLU A 273 0.18 -26.42 10.55
N GLY A 274 0.56 -27.22 11.58
CA GLY A 274 1.91 -27.27 12.12
C GLY A 274 2.16 -26.38 13.34
N GLU A 275 3.45 -26.20 13.69
CA GLU A 275 3.92 -25.31 14.76
C GLU A 275 5.17 -24.58 14.29
N LEU A 276 5.20 -23.26 14.49
CA LEU A 276 6.34 -22.43 14.12
C LEU A 276 6.89 -21.70 15.35
N VAL A 277 8.20 -21.67 15.47
CA VAL A 277 8.91 -20.75 16.37
C VAL A 277 9.50 -19.64 15.51
N ILE A 278 9.04 -18.43 15.74
CA ILE A 278 9.32 -17.26 14.90
C ILE A 278 10.23 -16.30 15.66
N ARG A 279 11.37 -15.95 15.09
CA ARG A 279 12.21 -14.86 15.59
C ARG A 279 11.63 -13.54 15.10
N THR A 280 11.19 -12.72 16.04
CA THR A 280 10.55 -11.44 15.79
C THR A 280 11.51 -10.42 15.17
N ARG A 281 11.14 -9.84 14.05
CA ARG A 281 11.86 -8.71 13.41
C ARG A 281 11.22 -7.38 13.74
N THR A 282 9.91 -7.29 13.55
CA THR A 282 9.12 -6.08 13.81
C THR A 282 7.81 -6.42 14.53
N THR A 283 7.38 -5.52 15.41
CA THR A 283 6.20 -5.71 16.26
C THR A 283 5.27 -4.51 16.21
N GLY A 284 4.00 -4.72 16.51
CA GLY A 284 3.02 -3.67 16.72
C GLY A 284 2.91 -2.69 15.54
N ARG A 285 3.29 -1.43 15.77
CA ARG A 285 3.14 -0.33 14.80
C ARG A 285 4.13 -0.37 13.63
N ASP A 286 5.18 -1.16 13.73
CA ASP A 286 6.22 -1.23 12.71
C ASP A 286 6.03 -2.47 11.81
N THR A 287 4.98 -3.27 12.05
CA THR A 287 4.64 -4.41 11.18
C THR A 287 4.20 -3.94 9.79
N LYS A 288 4.42 -4.80 8.78
CA LYS A 288 3.98 -4.52 7.40
C LYS A 288 2.49 -4.18 7.33
N VAL A 289 1.66 -4.89 8.07
CA VAL A 289 0.21 -4.65 8.12
C VAL A 289 -0.12 -3.26 8.66
N HIS A 290 0.51 -2.84 9.75
CA HIS A 290 0.27 -1.51 10.32
C HIS A 290 0.74 -0.39 9.38
N ASN A 291 1.88 -0.59 8.70
CA ASN A 291 2.37 0.35 7.70
C ASN A 291 1.41 0.47 6.51
N ILE A 292 0.80 -0.63 6.05
CA ILE A 292 -0.24 -0.62 5.01
C ILE A 292 -1.45 0.21 5.46
N ILE A 293 -1.94 0.02 6.69
CA ILE A 293 -3.05 0.81 7.25
C ILE A 293 -2.70 2.30 7.27
N LYS A 294 -1.52 2.64 7.77
CA LYS A 294 -1.03 4.02 7.83
C LYS A 294 -0.87 4.66 6.44
N MET A 295 -0.43 3.88 5.45
CA MET A 295 -0.35 4.34 4.06
C MET A 295 -1.73 4.59 3.47
N ILE A 296 -2.72 3.74 3.76
CA ILE A 296 -4.10 3.93 3.32
C ILE A 296 -4.69 5.20 3.93
N ASP A 297 -4.49 5.44 5.22
CA ASP A 297 -4.96 6.67 5.88
C ASP A 297 -4.28 7.92 5.32
N ASN A 298 -2.96 7.87 5.10
CA ASN A 298 -2.21 8.97 4.51
C ASN A 298 -2.52 9.18 3.02
N SER A 299 -2.98 8.13 2.30
CA SER A 299 -3.29 8.21 0.87
C SER A 299 -4.43 9.18 0.55
N GLN A 300 -5.29 9.49 1.53
CA GLN A 300 -6.33 10.51 1.37
C GLN A 300 -5.75 11.89 1.05
N ASN A 301 -4.54 12.19 1.50
CA ASN A 301 -3.84 13.44 1.21
C ASN A 301 -3.13 13.43 -0.17
N LEU A 302 -2.88 12.24 -0.74
CA LEU A 302 -2.19 12.04 -2.02
C LEU A 302 -3.16 11.49 -3.07
N LYS A 303 -4.23 12.25 -3.32
CA LYS A 303 -5.26 11.89 -4.31
C LYS A 303 -4.66 11.69 -5.70
N ALA A 304 -5.09 10.63 -6.38
CA ALA A 304 -4.80 10.44 -7.79
C ALA A 304 -5.37 11.60 -8.64
N ASN A 305 -4.63 12.04 -9.65
CA ASN A 305 -5.13 13.09 -10.55
C ASN A 305 -6.38 12.61 -11.33
N ALA A 306 -6.49 11.31 -11.64
CA ALA A 306 -7.68 10.72 -12.25
C ALA A 306 -8.91 10.85 -11.34
N GLN A 307 -8.75 10.67 -10.03
CA GLN A 307 -9.78 10.94 -9.04
C GLN A 307 -10.15 12.42 -9.04
N GLN A 308 -9.16 13.32 -8.99
CA GLN A 308 -9.37 14.77 -9.01
C GLN A 308 -10.02 15.23 -10.34
N ARG A 309 -9.63 14.61 -11.46
CA ARG A 309 -10.27 14.88 -12.77
C ARG A 309 -11.74 14.44 -12.79
N SER A 310 -12.07 13.29 -12.15
CA SER A 310 -13.45 12.82 -12.02
C SER A 310 -14.28 13.77 -11.16
N GLU A 311 -13.75 14.23 -10.03
CA GLU A 311 -14.38 15.20 -9.16
C GLU A 311 -14.60 16.55 -9.88
N ASN A 312 -13.60 17.04 -10.61
CA ASN A 312 -13.68 18.29 -11.40
C ASN A 312 -14.66 18.17 -12.57
N LEU A 313 -14.70 17.01 -13.24
CA LEU A 313 -15.66 16.75 -14.33
C LEU A 313 -17.09 16.79 -13.80
N ALA A 314 -17.32 16.13 -12.67
CA ALA A 314 -18.62 16.14 -12.00
C ALA A 314 -19.08 17.57 -11.68
N GLU A 315 -18.21 18.42 -11.13
CA GLU A 315 -18.54 19.81 -10.83
C GLU A 315 -18.82 20.66 -12.10
N LYS A 316 -18.07 20.42 -13.19
CA LYS A 316 -18.27 21.14 -14.47
C LYS A 316 -19.60 20.81 -15.15
N ILE A 317 -20.19 19.67 -14.88
CA ILE A 317 -21.46 19.24 -15.50
C ILE A 317 -22.66 19.84 -14.76
N VAL A 318 -22.56 20.21 -13.48
CA VAL A 318 -23.68 20.78 -12.70
C VAL A 318 -24.33 21.99 -13.34
N PRO A 319 -23.62 23.02 -13.87
CA PRO A 319 -24.22 24.12 -14.57
C PRO A 319 -25.06 23.71 -15.78
N PHE A 320 -24.64 22.65 -16.49
CA PHE A 320 -25.37 22.10 -17.62
C PHE A 320 -26.72 21.48 -17.18
N ASN A 321 -26.78 20.82 -16.04
CA ASN A 321 -28.03 20.30 -15.48
C ASN A 321 -29.03 21.44 -15.18
N PHE A 322 -28.56 22.53 -14.58
CA PHE A 322 -29.38 23.70 -14.33
C PHE A 322 -29.89 24.34 -15.64
N ALA A 323 -29.01 24.48 -16.63
CA ALA A 323 -29.39 25.03 -17.94
C ALA A 323 -30.46 24.15 -18.61
N LEU A 324 -30.28 22.82 -18.58
CA LEU A 324 -31.22 21.85 -19.13
C LEU A 324 -32.57 21.90 -18.41
N ALA A 325 -32.58 21.98 -17.08
CA ALA A 325 -33.80 22.14 -16.30
C ALA A 325 -34.53 23.46 -16.63
N GLY A 326 -33.79 24.59 -16.75
CA GLY A 326 -34.31 25.86 -17.16
C GLY A 326 -34.92 25.83 -18.56
N ILE A 327 -34.25 25.25 -19.54
CA ILE A 327 -34.74 25.02 -20.90
C ILE A 327 -36.00 24.16 -20.88
N THR A 328 -35.98 23.05 -20.16
CA THR A 328 -37.14 22.16 -20.01
C THR A 328 -38.35 22.92 -19.47
N TRP A 329 -38.16 23.75 -18.43
CA TRP A 329 -39.24 24.57 -17.89
C TRP A 329 -39.73 25.61 -18.88
N LEU A 330 -38.83 26.30 -19.60
CA LEU A 330 -39.17 27.34 -20.55
C LEU A 330 -40.07 26.82 -21.68
N PHE A 331 -39.71 25.64 -22.24
CA PHE A 331 -40.43 25.04 -23.36
C PHE A 331 -41.70 24.28 -22.94
N THR A 332 -41.64 23.56 -21.82
CA THR A 332 -42.75 22.67 -21.41
C THR A 332 -43.71 23.31 -20.41
N ARG A 333 -43.27 24.31 -19.67
CA ARG A 333 -44.00 24.91 -18.54
C ARG A 333 -44.48 23.87 -17.52
N ASN A 334 -43.82 22.73 -17.48
CA ASN A 334 -44.19 21.60 -16.66
C ASN A 334 -43.11 21.35 -15.55
N LEU A 335 -43.47 21.72 -14.31
CA LEU A 335 -42.59 21.62 -13.17
C LEU A 335 -42.19 20.14 -12.85
N THR A 336 -43.07 19.18 -13.17
CA THR A 336 -42.74 17.76 -12.96
C THR A 336 -41.60 17.28 -13.86
N LYS A 337 -41.62 17.69 -15.14
CA LYS A 337 -40.51 17.40 -16.09
C LYS A 337 -39.23 18.11 -15.65
N THR A 338 -39.33 19.38 -15.25
CA THR A 338 -38.20 20.13 -14.70
C THR A 338 -37.61 19.49 -13.47
N MET A 339 -38.44 18.99 -12.53
CA MET A 339 -37.95 18.27 -11.35
C MET A 339 -37.29 16.94 -11.72
N SER A 340 -37.82 16.19 -12.70
CA SER A 340 -37.20 14.95 -13.16
C SER A 340 -35.78 15.18 -13.68
N THR A 341 -35.50 16.32 -14.34
CA THR A 341 -34.16 16.65 -14.79
C THR A 341 -33.24 17.11 -13.65
N LEU A 342 -33.77 17.75 -12.60
CA LEU A 342 -32.99 18.15 -11.42
C LEU A 342 -32.64 16.97 -10.49
N MET A 343 -33.37 15.84 -10.60
CA MET A 343 -33.14 14.65 -9.74
C MET A 343 -31.96 13.79 -10.21
N VAL A 344 -31.40 14.05 -11.36
CA VAL A 344 -30.30 13.27 -11.92
C VAL A 344 -29.06 14.15 -11.98
N ASP A 345 -28.02 13.78 -11.26
CA ASP A 345 -26.73 14.41 -11.35
C ASP A 345 -25.63 13.39 -11.72
N TYR A 346 -24.43 13.86 -11.97
CA TYR A 346 -23.27 13.02 -12.28
C TYR A 346 -22.30 12.93 -11.10
N SER A 347 -22.48 13.84 -10.13
CA SER A 347 -21.48 14.14 -9.10
C SER A 347 -21.39 13.05 -8.05
N CYS A 348 -22.52 12.55 -7.57
CA CYS A 348 -22.57 11.56 -6.48
C CYS A 348 -21.82 10.29 -6.88
N ALA A 349 -22.14 9.71 -8.05
CA ALA A 349 -21.50 8.48 -8.52
C ALA A 349 -20.00 8.66 -8.82
N MET A 350 -19.59 9.76 -9.47
CA MET A 350 -18.20 10.02 -9.82
C MET A 350 -17.32 10.27 -8.59
N LYS A 351 -17.82 11.07 -7.64
CA LYS A 351 -17.10 11.39 -6.39
C LYS A 351 -16.91 10.18 -5.48
N LEU A 352 -17.79 9.19 -5.60
CA LEU A 352 -17.74 7.97 -4.80
C LEU A 352 -16.93 6.86 -5.48
N ALA A 353 -17.16 6.62 -6.77
CA ALA A 353 -16.60 5.49 -7.50
C ALA A 353 -15.07 5.55 -7.66
N ALA A 354 -14.50 6.75 -7.91
CA ALA A 354 -13.08 6.90 -8.15
C ALA A 354 -12.23 6.64 -6.90
N PRO A 355 -12.49 7.23 -5.71
CA PRO A 355 -11.77 6.88 -4.48
C PRO A 355 -11.86 5.40 -4.14
N ILE A 356 -13.03 4.79 -4.28
CA ILE A 356 -13.23 3.36 -4.00
C ILE A 356 -12.37 2.49 -4.94
N ALA A 357 -12.29 2.85 -6.22
CA ALA A 357 -11.45 2.13 -7.16
C ALA A 357 -9.95 2.23 -6.80
N VAL A 358 -9.49 3.42 -6.38
CA VAL A 358 -8.10 3.64 -5.92
C VAL A 358 -7.79 2.79 -4.69
N LEU A 359 -8.68 2.82 -3.69
CA LEU A 359 -8.51 2.01 -2.47
C LEU A 359 -8.53 0.51 -2.77
N SER A 360 -9.42 0.07 -3.66
CA SER A 360 -9.46 -1.33 -4.10
C SER A 360 -8.15 -1.75 -4.79
N ALA A 361 -7.59 -0.88 -5.65
CA ALA A 361 -6.30 -1.12 -6.29
C ALA A 361 -5.13 -1.17 -5.29
N MET A 362 -5.10 -0.25 -4.31
CA MET A 362 -4.08 -0.27 -3.25
C MET A 362 -4.16 -1.53 -2.40
N LYS A 363 -5.37 -2.00 -2.08
CA LYS A 363 -5.57 -3.27 -1.37
C LYS A 363 -5.06 -4.45 -2.20
N GLU A 364 -5.37 -4.47 -3.49
CA GLU A 364 -4.92 -5.53 -4.41
C GLU A 364 -3.38 -5.51 -4.56
N ALA A 365 -2.77 -4.31 -4.67
CA ALA A 365 -1.33 -4.13 -4.64
C ALA A 365 -0.71 -4.72 -3.36
N ALA A 366 -1.29 -4.39 -2.20
CA ALA A 366 -0.82 -4.91 -0.91
C ALA A 366 -0.88 -6.44 -0.84
N GLY A 367 -1.92 -7.06 -1.44
CA GLY A 367 -2.03 -8.51 -1.56
C GLY A 367 -0.92 -9.14 -2.42
N LEU A 368 -0.28 -8.37 -3.30
CA LEU A 368 0.86 -8.79 -4.11
C LEU A 368 2.21 -8.41 -3.49
N GLY A 369 2.25 -8.04 -2.22
CA GLY A 369 3.47 -7.55 -1.57
C GLY A 369 3.93 -6.17 -2.06
N ILE A 370 3.05 -5.37 -2.69
CA ILE A 370 3.35 -4.06 -3.25
C ILE A 370 2.71 -3.00 -2.35
N SER A 371 3.50 -2.26 -1.60
CA SER A 371 3.06 -1.15 -0.75
C SER A 371 3.09 0.17 -1.51
N VAL A 372 1.95 0.85 -1.62
CA VAL A 372 1.80 2.12 -2.37
C VAL A 372 1.45 3.24 -1.41
N LYS A 373 2.22 4.32 -1.37
CA LYS A 373 2.00 5.45 -0.45
C LYS A 373 0.84 6.36 -0.83
N GLY A 374 0.29 6.23 -2.03
CA GLY A 374 -0.89 6.99 -2.45
C GLY A 374 -1.33 6.71 -3.88
N GLY A 375 -2.61 6.93 -4.16
CA GLY A 375 -3.20 6.69 -5.48
C GLY A 375 -2.55 7.48 -6.63
N LYS A 376 -1.96 8.64 -6.30
CA LYS A 376 -1.17 9.45 -7.25
C LYS A 376 -0.05 8.62 -7.88
N TYR A 377 0.66 7.82 -7.11
CA TYR A 377 1.83 7.08 -7.58
C TYR A 377 1.45 5.90 -8.48
N LEU A 378 0.28 5.30 -8.28
CA LEU A 378 -0.27 4.34 -9.24
C LEU A 378 -0.57 5.02 -10.59
N GLU A 379 -1.15 6.22 -10.57
CA GLU A 379 -1.41 6.96 -11.80
C GLU A 379 -0.13 7.34 -12.54
N GLU A 380 0.85 7.89 -11.81
CA GLU A 380 2.16 8.24 -12.38
C GLU A 380 2.87 6.99 -12.95
N ALA A 381 2.81 5.85 -12.24
CA ALA A 381 3.34 4.59 -12.74
C ALA A 381 2.62 4.10 -14.01
N ALA A 382 1.29 4.30 -14.14
CA ALA A 382 0.55 3.95 -15.33
C ALA A 382 0.95 4.78 -16.56
N GLU A 383 1.23 6.07 -16.36
CA GLU A 383 1.57 7.03 -17.42
C GLU A 383 3.08 7.06 -17.75
N ALA A 384 3.93 6.45 -16.94
CA ALA A 384 5.38 6.46 -17.16
C ALA A 384 5.76 5.87 -18.52
N THR A 385 6.71 6.50 -19.19
CA THR A 385 7.24 6.08 -20.48
C THR A 385 8.68 5.59 -20.40
N THR A 386 9.39 5.99 -19.35
CA THR A 386 10.78 5.63 -19.10
C THR A 386 10.89 4.94 -17.74
N ILE A 387 11.71 3.91 -17.67
CA ILE A 387 12.09 3.26 -16.42
C ILE A 387 13.61 3.26 -16.30
N ILE A 388 14.08 3.65 -15.13
CA ILE A 388 15.50 3.71 -14.80
C ILE A 388 15.75 2.71 -13.69
N PHE A 389 16.75 1.86 -13.89
CA PHE A 389 17.18 0.88 -12.91
C PHE A 389 18.51 1.32 -12.30
N ASP A 390 18.63 1.27 -10.99
CA ASP A 390 19.95 1.15 -10.40
C ASP A 390 20.53 -0.23 -10.73
N LYS A 391 21.86 -0.37 -10.71
CA LYS A 391 22.49 -1.66 -10.95
C LYS A 391 22.41 -2.55 -9.71
N THR A 392 23.08 -2.11 -8.65
CA THR A 392 23.41 -2.92 -7.47
C THR A 392 22.16 -3.15 -6.62
N GLY A 393 21.87 -4.42 -6.27
CA GLY A 393 20.68 -4.76 -5.49
C GLY A 393 19.35 -4.68 -6.26
N THR A 394 19.35 -4.07 -7.44
CA THR A 394 18.17 -3.90 -8.30
C THR A 394 18.22 -4.86 -9.50
N LEU A 395 19.08 -4.62 -10.49
CA LEU A 395 19.30 -5.54 -11.61
C LEU A 395 20.18 -6.74 -11.22
N THR A 396 20.98 -6.60 -10.18
CA THR A 396 21.82 -7.63 -9.59
C THR A 396 21.34 -7.97 -8.18
N PHE A 397 21.92 -8.98 -7.55
CA PHE A 397 21.55 -9.40 -6.20
C PHE A 397 22.26 -8.62 -5.09
N ALA A 398 23.25 -7.78 -5.39
CA ALA A 398 24.21 -7.22 -4.43
C ALA A 398 24.90 -8.34 -3.59
N ASN A 399 25.02 -9.51 -4.17
CA ASN A 399 25.64 -10.68 -3.57
C ASN A 399 26.70 -11.22 -4.53
N PRO A 400 27.94 -10.74 -4.44
CA PRO A 400 29.02 -11.16 -5.32
C PRO A 400 29.22 -12.67 -5.29
N LYS A 401 29.58 -13.25 -6.44
CA LYS A 401 29.92 -14.65 -6.60
C LYS A 401 31.26 -14.79 -7.31
N VAL A 402 31.99 -15.85 -7.01
CA VAL A 402 33.19 -16.21 -7.76
C VAL A 402 32.75 -16.73 -9.13
N GLU A 403 33.14 -16.01 -10.19
CA GLU A 403 32.80 -16.36 -11.58
C GLU A 403 33.81 -17.38 -12.16
N LYS A 404 35.11 -17.13 -11.94
CA LYS A 404 36.18 -18.02 -12.40
C LYS A 404 37.32 -18.08 -11.39
N ILE A 405 38.02 -19.22 -11.37
CA ILE A 405 39.23 -19.44 -10.62
C ILE A 405 40.34 -19.69 -11.64
N HIS A 406 41.34 -18.80 -11.71
CA HIS A 406 42.48 -18.94 -12.56
C HIS A 406 43.66 -19.46 -11.72
N ALA A 407 43.82 -20.77 -11.68
CA ALA A 407 44.96 -21.40 -11.01
C ALA A 407 46.26 -21.13 -11.83
N MET A 408 47.34 -20.77 -11.16
CA MET A 408 48.63 -20.47 -11.74
C MET A 408 49.63 -21.59 -11.47
N LYS A 409 50.57 -21.79 -12.38
CA LYS A 409 51.62 -22.83 -12.31
C LYS A 409 51.03 -24.24 -12.12
N GLU A 410 51.48 -24.96 -11.09
CA GLU A 410 51.07 -26.34 -10.79
C GLU A 410 49.92 -26.40 -9.77
N TYR A 411 49.39 -25.27 -9.32
CA TYR A 411 48.30 -25.25 -8.36
C TYR A 411 46.97 -25.64 -9.03
N GLY A 412 46.14 -26.39 -8.34
CA GLY A 412 44.80 -26.72 -8.77
C GLY A 412 43.75 -25.65 -8.33
N GLU A 413 42.65 -25.53 -9.06
CA GLU A 413 41.56 -24.60 -8.69
C GLU A 413 41.06 -24.83 -7.27
N ASP A 414 40.88 -26.10 -6.85
CA ASP A 414 40.39 -26.45 -5.52
C ASP A 414 41.38 -26.05 -4.42
N PHE A 415 42.69 -26.14 -4.68
CA PHE A 415 43.74 -25.66 -3.76
C PHE A 415 43.65 -24.14 -3.60
N VAL A 416 43.53 -23.40 -4.72
CA VAL A 416 43.39 -21.95 -4.71
C VAL A 416 42.14 -21.52 -3.94
N LEU A 417 40.99 -22.15 -4.23
CA LEU A 417 39.75 -21.84 -3.59
C LEU A 417 39.75 -22.16 -2.08
N GLN A 418 40.22 -23.34 -1.72
CA GLN A 418 40.32 -23.80 -0.31
C GLN A 418 41.24 -22.88 0.50
N THR A 419 42.40 -22.52 -0.07
CA THR A 419 43.36 -21.63 0.59
C THR A 419 42.80 -20.21 0.74
N ALA A 420 42.14 -19.70 -0.30
CA ALA A 420 41.50 -18.39 -0.26
C ALA A 420 40.38 -18.35 0.77
N ALA A 421 39.49 -19.35 0.80
CA ALA A 421 38.41 -19.46 1.76
C ALA A 421 38.90 -19.54 3.22
N CYS A 422 39.95 -20.29 3.46
CA CYS A 422 40.58 -20.41 4.79
C CYS A 422 41.04 -19.05 5.36
N LEU A 423 41.49 -18.12 4.52
CA LEU A 423 41.90 -16.79 4.95
C LEU A 423 40.70 -15.83 5.08
N GLU A 424 39.75 -15.90 4.14
CA GLU A 424 38.62 -14.96 4.03
C GLU A 424 37.52 -15.23 5.06
N GLU A 425 37.38 -16.44 5.61
CA GLU A 425 36.29 -16.75 6.57
C GLU A 425 36.37 -15.92 7.85
N HIS A 426 37.58 -15.46 8.22
CA HIS A 426 37.81 -14.66 9.43
C HIS A 426 37.39 -13.22 9.30
N PHE A 427 37.15 -12.75 8.05
CA PHE A 427 36.83 -11.35 7.75
C PHE A 427 35.58 -11.27 6.85
N PRO A 428 34.38 -11.08 7.40
CA PRO A 428 33.12 -11.12 6.65
C PRO A 428 32.93 -9.92 5.70
N HIS A 429 33.78 -9.85 4.68
CA HIS A 429 33.73 -8.92 3.56
C HIS A 429 32.92 -9.52 2.40
N PRO A 430 32.17 -8.76 1.59
CA PRO A 430 31.35 -9.30 0.50
C PRO A 430 32.12 -10.21 -0.47
N LEU A 431 33.34 -9.85 -0.85
CA LEU A 431 34.18 -10.68 -1.72
C LEU A 431 34.64 -11.95 -1.02
N GLY A 432 35.03 -11.85 0.26
CA GLY A 432 35.42 -13.01 1.07
C GLY A 432 34.28 -14.00 1.23
N ARG A 433 33.07 -13.50 1.51
CA ARG A 433 31.87 -14.38 1.59
C ARG A 433 31.60 -15.12 0.28
N ALA A 434 31.83 -14.47 -0.87
CA ALA A 434 31.69 -15.14 -2.16
C ALA A 434 32.65 -16.33 -2.32
N VAL A 435 33.89 -16.16 -1.85
CA VAL A 435 34.91 -17.21 -1.88
C VAL A 435 34.57 -18.36 -0.91
N VAL A 436 34.21 -18.04 0.31
CA VAL A 436 33.81 -19.01 1.33
C VAL A 436 32.58 -19.82 0.88
N SER A 437 31.53 -19.13 0.38
CA SER A 437 30.32 -19.80 -0.10
C SER A 437 30.60 -20.78 -1.24
N LEU A 438 31.48 -20.44 -2.19
CA LEU A 438 31.84 -21.36 -3.28
C LEU A 438 32.63 -22.56 -2.77
N ALA A 439 33.52 -22.35 -1.78
CA ALA A 439 34.25 -23.45 -1.14
C ALA A 439 33.31 -24.41 -0.41
N GLU A 440 32.34 -23.90 0.32
CA GLU A 440 31.29 -24.69 0.96
C GLU A 440 30.43 -25.48 -0.05
N GLU A 441 29.98 -24.80 -1.15
CA GLU A 441 29.23 -25.45 -2.23
C GLU A 441 30.00 -26.61 -2.89
N ARG A 442 31.35 -26.48 -3.03
CA ARG A 442 32.20 -27.52 -3.57
C ARG A 442 32.61 -28.57 -2.52
N GLY A 443 32.19 -28.40 -1.26
CA GLY A 443 32.51 -29.31 -0.16
C GLY A 443 34.00 -29.30 0.22
N LEU A 444 34.71 -28.20 -0.05
CA LEU A 444 36.11 -28.03 0.25
C LEU A 444 36.27 -27.61 1.73
N LEU A 445 36.23 -28.61 2.62
CA LEU A 445 36.53 -28.41 4.05
C LEU A 445 38.05 -28.19 4.21
N HIS A 446 38.42 -27.22 5.04
CA HIS A 446 39.82 -27.00 5.41
C HIS A 446 40.01 -27.15 6.92
N PRO A 447 41.05 -27.82 7.37
CA PRO A 447 41.45 -27.79 8.76
C PRO A 447 42.04 -26.40 9.07
N GLU A 448 41.82 -25.87 10.27
CA GLU A 448 42.44 -24.63 10.76
C GLU A 448 43.97 -24.84 11.00
N ASN A 449 44.74 -24.94 9.93
CA ASN A 449 46.19 -25.16 9.98
C ASN A 449 46.99 -23.84 9.81
N HIS A 450 46.33 -22.69 9.88
CA HIS A 450 46.99 -21.39 9.74
C HIS A 450 47.41 -20.81 11.10
N THR A 451 48.45 -19.97 11.05
CA THR A 451 48.81 -19.14 12.20
C THR A 451 47.87 -17.93 12.28
N LYS A 452 48.14 -17.00 13.21
CA LYS A 452 47.35 -15.76 13.34
C LYS A 452 47.15 -15.09 11.99
N VAL A 453 45.89 -14.86 11.60
CA VAL A 453 45.52 -14.15 10.41
C VAL A 453 45.56 -12.64 10.69
N GLU A 454 46.28 -11.87 9.86
CA GLU A 454 46.41 -10.44 9.99
C GLU A 454 45.69 -9.75 8.81
N TYR A 455 44.72 -8.89 9.16
CA TYR A 455 44.04 -8.04 8.18
C TYR A 455 44.83 -6.73 7.98
N ILE A 456 45.26 -6.46 6.75
CA ILE A 456 45.94 -5.24 6.35
C ILE A 456 44.93 -4.33 5.68
N VAL A 457 44.53 -3.26 6.39
CA VAL A 457 43.47 -2.33 5.96
C VAL A 457 43.76 -1.85 4.52
N ALA A 458 42.74 -1.93 3.66
CA ALA A 458 42.74 -1.56 2.25
C ALA A 458 43.69 -2.37 1.34
N HIS A 459 44.36 -3.40 1.83
CA HIS A 459 45.33 -4.20 1.06
C HIS A 459 44.89 -5.65 0.91
N GLY A 460 44.66 -6.34 2.01
CA GLY A 460 44.29 -7.76 1.99
C GLY A 460 44.55 -8.49 3.33
N ILE A 461 44.73 -9.76 3.24
CA ILE A 461 44.92 -10.65 4.40
C ILE A 461 46.29 -11.36 4.26
N ALA A 462 47.02 -11.42 5.37
CA ALA A 462 48.28 -12.08 5.51
C ALA A 462 48.23 -13.20 6.54
N SER A 463 48.79 -14.39 6.24
CA SER A 463 48.93 -15.49 7.20
C SER A 463 50.07 -16.40 6.80
N THR A 464 50.26 -17.45 7.57
CA THR A 464 51.19 -18.56 7.30
C THR A 464 50.42 -19.86 7.41
N LEU A 465 50.43 -20.68 6.35
CA LEU A 465 49.80 -21.97 6.26
C LEU A 465 50.89 -23.05 6.12
N ASP A 466 50.94 -23.99 7.00
CA ASP A 466 51.99 -25.06 7.05
C ASP A 466 53.42 -24.52 6.97
N GLY A 467 53.68 -23.36 7.61
CA GLY A 467 54.99 -22.70 7.61
C GLY A 467 55.31 -21.87 6.37
N LYS A 468 54.41 -21.83 5.39
CA LYS A 468 54.57 -21.05 4.14
C LYS A 468 53.73 -19.76 4.20
N LYS A 469 54.31 -18.67 3.72
CA LYS A 469 53.63 -17.38 3.67
C LYS A 469 52.51 -17.41 2.67
N VAL A 470 51.31 -16.99 3.10
CA VAL A 470 50.10 -16.87 2.27
C VAL A 470 49.58 -15.43 2.35
N ARG A 471 49.24 -14.87 1.19
CA ARG A 471 48.71 -13.50 1.03
C ARG A 471 47.52 -13.55 0.10
N ILE A 472 46.44 -12.88 0.46
CA ILE A 472 45.28 -12.71 -0.41
C ILE A 472 44.86 -11.25 -0.39
N GLY A 473 44.58 -10.66 -1.55
CA GLY A 473 44.18 -9.26 -1.60
C GLY A 473 44.24 -8.63 -2.98
N SER A 474 44.38 -7.29 -3.01
CA SER A 474 44.44 -6.49 -4.23
C SER A 474 45.70 -6.70 -5.04
N ALA A 475 45.69 -6.28 -6.32
CA ALA A 475 46.89 -6.28 -7.17
C ALA A 475 48.04 -5.49 -6.53
N HIS A 476 47.74 -4.31 -5.97
CA HIS A 476 48.72 -3.47 -5.28
C HIS A 476 49.40 -4.23 -4.13
N PHE A 477 48.59 -4.87 -3.29
CA PHE A 477 49.11 -5.65 -2.16
C PHE A 477 50.05 -6.78 -2.61
N ILE A 478 49.68 -7.54 -3.63
CA ILE A 478 50.41 -8.73 -4.06
C ILE A 478 51.65 -8.35 -4.88
N PHE A 479 51.55 -7.40 -5.83
CA PHE A 479 52.62 -7.11 -6.76
C PHE A 479 53.53 -5.95 -6.32
N ASP A 480 52.97 -4.92 -5.66
CA ASP A 480 53.73 -3.74 -5.26
C ASP A 480 54.32 -3.84 -3.85
N ASP A 481 53.53 -4.33 -2.86
CA ASP A 481 53.96 -4.43 -1.47
C ASP A 481 54.76 -5.72 -1.22
N GLU A 482 54.15 -6.89 -1.53
CA GLU A 482 54.77 -8.20 -1.30
C GLU A 482 55.72 -8.60 -2.44
N LYS A 483 55.81 -7.82 -3.54
CA LYS A 483 56.72 -8.00 -4.68
C LYS A 483 56.67 -9.38 -5.31
N ILE A 484 55.50 -9.97 -5.36
CA ILE A 484 55.28 -11.24 -6.06
C ILE A 484 55.48 -11.02 -7.56
N PRO A 485 56.23 -11.88 -8.29
CA PRO A 485 56.43 -11.70 -9.72
C PRO A 485 55.12 -11.65 -10.51
N PHE A 486 55.03 -10.64 -11.40
CA PHE A 486 53.87 -10.45 -12.27
C PHE A 486 53.96 -11.38 -13.48
N ASP A 487 52.92 -12.19 -13.72
CA ASP A 487 52.82 -13.09 -14.88
C ASP A 487 52.02 -12.37 -16.00
N GLU A 488 52.46 -12.49 -17.27
CA GLU A 488 51.75 -11.90 -18.43
C GLU A 488 50.31 -12.41 -18.54
N LYS A 489 50.02 -13.63 -18.15
CA LYS A 489 48.65 -14.18 -18.10
C LYS A 489 47.73 -13.35 -17.19
N VAL A 490 48.26 -12.74 -16.15
CA VAL A 490 47.51 -11.89 -15.25
C VAL A 490 46.99 -10.64 -15.96
N ARG A 491 47.74 -10.12 -16.93
CA ARG A 491 47.30 -8.95 -17.71
C ARG A 491 46.06 -9.25 -18.53
N ASP A 492 46.02 -10.43 -19.19
CA ASP A 492 44.86 -10.84 -19.97
C ASP A 492 43.62 -11.00 -19.06
N ILE A 493 43.80 -11.58 -17.87
CA ILE A 493 42.73 -11.73 -16.86
C ILE A 493 42.27 -10.35 -16.41
N GLN A 494 43.17 -9.42 -16.12
CA GLN A 494 42.83 -8.05 -15.71
C GLN A 494 42.04 -7.32 -16.80
N GLU A 495 42.46 -7.43 -18.06
CA GLU A 495 41.75 -6.80 -19.18
C GLU A 495 40.36 -7.40 -19.43
N GLU A 496 40.22 -8.73 -19.32
CA GLU A 496 38.93 -9.43 -19.45
C GLU A 496 38.01 -9.03 -18.30
N SER A 497 38.47 -9.09 -17.06
CA SER A 497 37.70 -8.75 -15.89
C SER A 497 37.31 -7.28 -15.83
N ALA A 498 38.19 -6.36 -16.26
CA ALA A 498 37.87 -4.94 -16.40
C ALA A 498 36.76 -4.68 -17.41
N LYS A 499 36.74 -5.41 -18.54
CA LYS A 499 35.65 -5.36 -19.54
C LYS A 499 34.33 -5.91 -18.97
N ASN A 500 34.41 -6.89 -18.08
CA ASN A 500 33.25 -7.55 -17.47
C ASN A 500 32.74 -6.84 -16.21
N GLY A 501 33.54 -5.93 -15.62
CA GLY A 501 33.24 -5.28 -14.35
C GLY A 501 33.35 -6.21 -13.14
N GLU A 502 34.22 -7.19 -13.24
CA GLU A 502 34.53 -8.16 -12.21
C GLU A 502 35.64 -7.63 -11.29
N SER A 503 35.59 -7.93 -10.01
CA SER A 503 36.64 -7.67 -9.05
C SER A 503 37.62 -8.84 -9.07
N LEU A 504 38.92 -8.52 -8.91
CA LEU A 504 39.94 -9.52 -8.85
C LEU A 504 40.52 -9.65 -7.45
N LEU A 505 40.66 -10.88 -7.00
CA LEU A 505 41.30 -11.23 -5.75
C LEU A 505 42.48 -12.15 -6.04
N TYR A 506 43.68 -11.74 -5.64
CA TYR A 506 44.93 -12.40 -5.95
C TYR A 506 45.40 -13.21 -4.72
N LEU A 507 45.77 -14.47 -4.93
CA LEU A 507 46.32 -15.35 -3.91
C LEU A 507 47.78 -15.67 -4.21
N SER A 508 48.69 -15.37 -3.27
CA SER A 508 50.05 -15.83 -3.32
C SER A 508 50.31 -16.90 -2.24
N TYR A 509 51.12 -17.85 -2.59
CA TYR A 509 51.53 -18.96 -1.70
C TYR A 509 53.05 -19.15 -1.84
N ASP A 510 53.75 -19.10 -0.72
CA ASP A 510 55.21 -19.31 -0.62
C ASP A 510 56.03 -18.36 -1.54
N GLY A 511 55.61 -17.12 -1.68
CA GLY A 511 56.29 -16.12 -2.51
C GLY A 511 55.99 -16.19 -4.01
N GLU A 512 55.03 -16.98 -4.43
CA GLU A 512 54.62 -17.13 -5.83
C GLU A 512 53.11 -16.91 -5.95
N LEU A 513 52.66 -16.39 -7.14
CA LEU A 513 51.27 -16.28 -7.44
C LEU A 513 50.64 -17.67 -7.62
N ALA A 514 49.74 -18.06 -6.73
CA ALA A 514 49.02 -19.33 -6.76
C ALA A 514 47.79 -19.28 -7.62
N GLY A 515 47.07 -18.15 -7.60
CA GLY A 515 45.85 -18.01 -8.40
C GLY A 515 45.24 -16.62 -8.35
N VAL A 516 44.26 -16.41 -9.24
CA VAL A 516 43.43 -15.21 -9.32
C VAL A 516 41.98 -15.64 -9.35
N LEU A 517 41.16 -15.08 -8.45
CA LEU A 517 39.74 -15.29 -8.44
C LEU A 517 39.03 -14.07 -9.03
N THR A 518 38.16 -14.30 -10.00
CA THR A 518 37.30 -13.26 -10.56
C THR A 518 35.94 -13.31 -9.87
N ILE A 519 35.51 -12.20 -9.33
CA ILE A 519 34.28 -12.08 -8.52
C ILE A 519 33.37 -11.03 -9.16
N GLY A 520 32.18 -11.45 -9.54
CA GLY A 520 31.17 -10.61 -10.17
C GLY A 520 29.88 -10.56 -9.36
N ASP A 521 29.04 -9.56 -9.62
CA ASP A 521 27.69 -9.48 -9.09
C ASP A 521 26.72 -9.84 -10.23
N PRO A 522 26.19 -11.08 -10.24
CA PRO A 522 25.43 -11.59 -11.38
C PRO A 522 24.11 -10.84 -11.56
N VAL A 523 23.77 -10.60 -12.84
CA VAL A 523 22.47 -10.05 -13.22
C VAL A 523 21.37 -11.04 -12.84
N ARG A 524 20.27 -10.55 -12.29
CA ARG A 524 19.10 -11.37 -11.94
C ARG A 524 18.60 -12.12 -13.18
N PRO A 525 18.34 -13.42 -13.10
CA PRO A 525 17.88 -14.22 -14.26
C PRO A 525 16.63 -13.67 -14.92
N GLU A 526 15.71 -13.13 -14.08
CA GLU A 526 14.43 -12.57 -14.52
C GLU A 526 14.56 -11.17 -15.16
N ALA A 527 15.70 -10.48 -15.06
CA ALA A 527 15.84 -9.07 -15.49
C ALA A 527 15.43 -8.85 -16.94
N ARG A 528 15.88 -9.72 -17.85
CA ARG A 528 15.54 -9.62 -19.27
C ARG A 528 14.06 -9.82 -19.54
N GLU A 529 13.43 -10.78 -18.89
CA GLU A 529 12.00 -11.04 -19.01
C GLU A 529 11.18 -9.86 -18.48
N VAL A 530 11.56 -9.33 -17.33
CA VAL A 530 10.92 -8.15 -16.74
C VAL A 530 10.99 -6.94 -17.68
N VAL A 531 12.15 -6.65 -18.27
CA VAL A 531 12.29 -5.57 -19.26
C VAL A 531 11.37 -5.79 -20.46
N GLN A 532 11.26 -7.02 -20.97
CA GLN A 532 10.34 -7.35 -22.05
C GLN A 532 8.88 -7.15 -21.66
N ASN A 533 8.50 -7.57 -20.46
CA ASN A 533 7.14 -7.41 -19.94
C ASN A 533 6.81 -5.94 -19.72
N LEU A 534 7.74 -5.14 -19.22
CA LEU A 534 7.58 -3.68 -19.09
C LEU A 534 7.34 -3.01 -20.44
N ARG A 535 8.05 -3.42 -21.49
CA ARG A 535 7.80 -2.91 -22.86
C ARG A 535 6.38 -3.24 -23.36
N LYS A 536 5.87 -4.45 -23.07
CA LYS A 536 4.47 -4.81 -23.39
C LYS A 536 3.46 -3.91 -22.68
N THR A 537 3.80 -3.33 -21.53
CA THR A 537 2.95 -2.36 -20.81
C THR A 537 3.09 -0.93 -21.34
N GLY A 538 3.89 -0.69 -22.39
CA GLY A 538 4.05 0.63 -23.04
C GLY A 538 5.21 1.47 -22.51
N ILE A 539 6.16 0.90 -21.75
CA ILE A 539 7.45 1.53 -21.48
C ILE A 539 8.20 1.60 -22.81
N LYS A 540 8.64 2.80 -23.14
CA LYS A 540 9.37 3.09 -24.40
C LYS A 540 10.86 3.00 -24.22
N ARG A 541 11.35 3.23 -22.99
CA ARG A 541 12.79 3.33 -22.71
C ARG A 541 13.12 2.73 -21.34
N CYS A 542 14.01 1.75 -21.35
CA CYS A 542 14.58 1.10 -20.16
C CYS A 542 16.06 1.42 -20.08
N VAL A 543 16.51 2.09 -19.02
CA VAL A 543 17.88 2.60 -18.88
C VAL A 543 18.45 2.17 -17.53
N MET A 544 19.75 1.97 -17.44
CA MET A 544 20.46 1.73 -16.19
C MET A 544 21.33 2.94 -15.80
N ILE A 545 21.42 3.20 -14.50
CA ILE A 545 22.42 4.14 -13.94
C ILE A 545 23.31 3.36 -12.99
N THR A 546 24.62 3.50 -13.12
CA THR A 546 25.61 2.83 -12.27
C THR A 546 26.86 3.67 -12.08
N GLY A 547 27.55 3.50 -10.95
CA GLY A 547 28.90 4.03 -10.71
C GLY A 547 30.00 3.24 -11.38
N ASP A 548 29.71 2.08 -11.98
CA ASP A 548 30.71 1.21 -12.59
C ASP A 548 31.30 1.77 -13.88
N THR A 549 32.35 1.10 -14.34
CA THR A 549 33.03 1.41 -15.62
C THR A 549 32.09 1.19 -16.81
N GLU A 550 32.40 1.85 -17.92
CA GLU A 550 31.59 1.75 -19.14
C GLU A 550 31.48 0.31 -19.67
N GLY A 551 32.55 -0.48 -19.59
CA GLY A 551 32.58 -1.87 -20.04
C GLY A 551 31.61 -2.75 -19.25
N ALA A 552 31.65 -2.63 -17.93
CA ALA A 552 30.72 -3.34 -17.01
C ALA A 552 29.25 -2.93 -17.26
N ALA A 553 29.00 -1.64 -17.35
CA ALA A 553 27.65 -1.11 -17.59
C ALA A 553 27.10 -1.61 -18.93
N LYS A 554 27.88 -1.63 -19.98
CA LYS A 554 27.49 -2.14 -21.29
C LYS A 554 27.12 -3.60 -21.26
N LYS A 555 27.94 -4.47 -20.65
CA LYS A 555 27.66 -5.92 -20.52
C LYS A 555 26.34 -6.20 -19.79
N ILE A 556 26.10 -5.50 -18.69
CA ILE A 556 24.86 -5.65 -17.90
C ILE A 556 23.66 -5.19 -18.71
N ALA A 557 23.76 -4.02 -19.38
CA ALA A 557 22.68 -3.49 -20.20
C ALA A 557 22.31 -4.43 -21.37
N GLU A 558 23.30 -5.03 -22.04
CA GLU A 558 23.09 -6.02 -23.10
C GLU A 558 22.45 -7.31 -22.55
N THR A 559 22.91 -7.78 -21.39
CA THR A 559 22.38 -8.98 -20.72
C THR A 559 20.93 -8.79 -20.32
N ALA A 560 20.60 -7.67 -19.69
CA ALA A 560 19.23 -7.34 -19.27
C ALA A 560 18.35 -6.86 -20.43
N GLY A 561 18.93 -6.55 -21.60
CA GLY A 561 18.20 -6.07 -22.79
C GLY A 561 17.69 -4.64 -22.65
N LEU A 562 18.47 -3.77 -22.02
CA LEU A 562 18.15 -2.35 -21.83
C LEU A 562 18.43 -1.54 -23.11
N ASP A 563 17.82 -0.34 -23.20
CA ASP A 563 18.00 0.58 -24.35
C ASP A 563 19.22 1.48 -24.20
N GLY A 564 19.79 1.56 -22.98
CA GLY A 564 20.97 2.37 -22.70
C GLY A 564 21.40 2.30 -21.24
N TYR A 565 22.50 2.96 -20.96
CA TYR A 565 23.08 3.05 -19.61
C TYR A 565 23.79 4.38 -19.40
N TYR A 566 23.94 4.76 -18.15
CA TYR A 566 24.81 5.83 -17.67
C TYR A 566 25.81 5.21 -16.71
N SER A 567 27.09 5.18 -17.14
CA SER A 567 28.23 4.65 -16.37
C SER A 567 28.92 5.76 -15.57
N GLN A 568 29.71 5.38 -14.58
CA GLN A 568 30.53 6.28 -13.77
C GLN A 568 29.74 7.44 -13.12
N ALA A 569 28.46 7.22 -12.86
CA ALA A 569 27.58 8.21 -12.28
C ALA A 569 27.79 8.30 -10.76
N LEU A 570 28.11 9.49 -10.28
CA LEU A 570 28.12 9.79 -8.86
C LEU A 570 26.68 9.90 -8.32
N PRO A 571 26.44 9.77 -7.01
CA PRO A 571 25.10 9.92 -6.44
C PRO A 571 24.42 11.24 -6.81
N GLU A 572 25.19 12.33 -6.91
CA GLU A 572 24.71 13.66 -7.32
C GLU A 572 24.28 13.69 -8.80
N ASP A 573 24.97 12.94 -9.67
CA ASP A 573 24.68 12.87 -11.11
C ASP A 573 23.36 12.13 -11.36
N LYS A 574 23.02 11.13 -10.54
CA LYS A 574 21.77 10.37 -10.68
C LYS A 574 20.56 11.28 -10.75
N VAL A 575 20.47 12.29 -9.88
CA VAL A 575 19.36 13.27 -9.87
C VAL A 575 19.31 14.07 -11.16
N SER A 576 20.44 14.51 -11.68
CA SER A 576 20.53 15.29 -12.93
C SER A 576 20.11 14.45 -14.15
N LEU A 577 20.52 13.18 -14.20
CA LEU A 577 20.15 12.23 -15.24
C LEU A 577 18.64 11.92 -15.23
N ILE A 578 18.06 11.73 -14.06
CA ILE A 578 16.61 11.55 -13.92
C ILE A 578 15.86 12.78 -14.44
N LYS A 579 16.30 13.99 -14.09
CA LYS A 579 15.68 15.23 -14.59
C LYS A 579 15.78 15.34 -16.12
N LYS A 580 16.87 14.86 -16.71
CA LYS A 580 17.04 14.80 -18.17
C LYS A 580 16.04 13.84 -18.82
N GLU A 581 15.85 12.65 -18.26
CA GLU A 581 14.86 11.69 -18.76
C GLU A 581 13.42 12.18 -18.54
N LYS A 582 13.13 12.88 -17.43
CA LYS A 582 11.80 13.51 -17.17
C LYS A 582 11.43 14.58 -18.21
N ALA A 583 12.38 15.20 -18.87
CA ALA A 583 12.09 16.14 -19.96
C ALA A 583 11.47 15.46 -21.20
N VAL A 584 11.63 14.15 -21.34
CA VAL A 584 11.08 13.36 -22.44
C VAL A 584 9.74 12.71 -22.06
N GLY A 585 9.54 12.39 -20.80
CA GLY A 585 8.29 11.76 -20.31
C GLY A 585 8.41 11.38 -18.84
N LYS A 586 7.33 10.84 -18.28
CA LYS A 586 7.30 10.41 -16.87
C LYS A 586 8.26 9.24 -16.63
N VAL A 587 8.95 9.28 -15.52
CA VAL A 587 10.04 8.38 -15.15
C VAL A 587 9.71 7.60 -13.88
N ILE A 588 9.88 6.29 -13.96
CA ILE A 588 9.98 5.40 -12.78
C ILE A 588 11.47 5.18 -12.50
N MET A 589 11.90 5.34 -11.25
CA MET A 589 13.23 4.97 -10.77
C MET A 589 13.14 3.79 -9.82
N LEU A 590 13.94 2.74 -10.07
CA LEU A 590 14.10 1.59 -9.19
C LEU A 590 15.47 1.64 -8.51
N GLY A 591 15.48 1.41 -7.19
CA GLY A 591 16.72 1.35 -6.41
C GLY A 591 16.51 0.59 -5.09
N ASP A 592 17.61 0.25 -4.41
CA ASP A 592 17.61 -0.50 -3.16
C ASP A 592 18.37 0.17 -2.01
N GLY A 593 19.26 1.10 -2.34
CA GLY A 593 20.25 1.67 -1.42
C GLY A 593 19.90 3.03 -0.84
N ILE A 594 20.65 3.39 0.22
CA ILE A 594 20.63 4.73 0.82
C ILE A 594 21.06 5.77 -0.21
N ASN A 595 22.03 5.41 -1.08
CA ASN A 595 22.56 6.29 -2.12
C ASN A 595 21.55 6.65 -3.21
N ASP A 596 20.47 5.85 -3.34
CA ASP A 596 19.42 6.04 -4.33
C ASP A 596 18.26 6.90 -3.82
N ALA A 597 18.16 7.17 -2.51
CA ALA A 597 17.07 7.94 -1.93
C ALA A 597 16.87 9.31 -2.62
N PRO A 598 17.90 10.11 -2.95
CA PRO A 598 17.72 11.34 -3.72
C PRO A 598 17.20 11.10 -5.14
N ALA A 599 17.64 10.00 -5.79
CA ALA A 599 17.22 9.60 -7.12
C ALA A 599 15.74 9.13 -7.12
N LEU A 600 15.37 8.28 -6.16
CA LEU A 600 13.98 7.83 -5.98
C LEU A 600 13.02 9.02 -5.78
N SER A 601 13.41 9.98 -4.93
CA SER A 601 12.62 11.20 -4.70
C SER A 601 12.54 12.14 -5.92
N ALA A 602 13.55 12.13 -6.80
CA ALA A 602 13.59 12.99 -7.98
C ALA A 602 12.74 12.49 -9.14
N ALA A 603 12.44 11.19 -9.17
CA ALA A 603 11.61 10.57 -10.20
C ALA A 603 10.13 11.01 -10.08
N ASP A 604 9.28 10.64 -11.03
CA ASP A 604 7.81 10.78 -10.89
C ASP A 604 7.27 9.68 -9.98
N VAL A 605 7.91 8.49 -10.02
CA VAL A 605 7.66 7.39 -9.09
C VAL A 605 8.98 6.75 -8.70
N GLY A 606 9.30 6.77 -7.42
CA GLY A 606 10.39 6.00 -6.85
C GLY A 606 9.90 4.64 -6.36
N ILE A 607 10.55 3.56 -6.78
CA ILE A 607 10.22 2.19 -6.38
C ILE A 607 11.43 1.58 -5.66
N ALA A 608 11.23 1.17 -4.40
CA ALA A 608 12.22 0.39 -3.66
C ALA A 608 11.92 -1.11 -3.76
N ILE A 609 12.96 -1.92 -3.93
CA ILE A 609 12.86 -3.38 -4.07
C ILE A 609 13.10 -4.05 -2.71
N GLU A 610 12.63 -5.29 -2.57
CA GLU A 610 12.84 -6.15 -1.41
C GLU A 610 14.31 -6.21 -0.98
N GLY A 611 14.55 -6.06 0.33
CA GLY A 611 15.92 -5.98 0.89
C GLY A 611 16.53 -4.59 0.86
N SER A 612 15.83 -3.61 0.29
CA SER A 612 16.26 -2.21 0.29
C SER A 612 16.47 -1.67 1.71
N SER A 613 17.34 -0.67 1.84
CA SER A 613 17.56 0.01 3.12
C SER A 613 16.27 0.65 3.64
N SER A 614 16.17 0.82 4.96
CA SER A 614 15.03 1.51 5.58
C SER A 614 14.83 2.91 5.00
N ILE A 615 15.91 3.63 4.74
CA ILE A 615 15.87 4.99 4.16
C ILE A 615 15.34 4.97 2.72
N ALA A 616 15.75 3.99 1.89
CA ALA A 616 15.22 3.86 0.54
C ALA A 616 13.73 3.52 0.57
N SER A 617 13.31 2.59 1.43
CA SER A 617 11.92 2.23 1.63
C SER A 617 11.07 3.41 2.14
N ASP A 618 11.62 4.23 3.04
CA ASP A 618 10.93 5.42 3.57
C ASP A 618 10.82 6.53 2.53
N THR A 619 11.76 6.62 1.60
CA THR A 619 11.78 7.66 0.56
C THR A 619 10.96 7.27 -0.65
N ALA A 620 10.97 5.99 -1.04
CA ALA A 620 10.25 5.50 -2.22
C ALA A 620 8.74 5.70 -2.10
N ASP A 621 8.07 5.91 -3.21
CA ASP A 621 6.62 6.07 -3.34
C ASP A 621 5.90 4.72 -3.36
N ILE A 622 6.57 3.69 -3.87
CA ILE A 622 6.13 2.29 -3.92
C ILE A 622 7.25 1.40 -3.38
N VAL A 623 6.90 0.44 -2.55
CA VAL A 623 7.85 -0.54 -2.00
C VAL A 623 7.40 -1.94 -2.39
N LEU A 624 8.28 -2.70 -3.01
CA LEU A 624 8.08 -4.10 -3.38
C LEU A 624 8.65 -4.97 -2.27
N SER A 625 7.81 -5.60 -1.49
CA SER A 625 8.21 -6.43 -0.35
C SER A 625 8.36 -7.90 -0.71
N GLU A 626 7.83 -8.33 -1.86
CA GLU A 626 7.86 -9.71 -2.35
C GLU A 626 7.92 -9.73 -3.87
N GLY A 627 8.39 -10.85 -4.43
CA GLY A 627 8.45 -11.05 -5.89
C GLY A 627 9.55 -10.24 -6.60
N GLY A 628 10.36 -9.50 -5.87
CA GLY A 628 11.52 -8.80 -6.40
C GLY A 628 11.22 -7.94 -7.62
N LEU A 629 12.09 -8.02 -8.62
CA LEU A 629 12.01 -7.24 -9.85
C LEU A 629 10.74 -7.56 -10.68
N SER A 630 10.21 -8.79 -10.59
CA SER A 630 9.03 -9.22 -11.34
C SER A 630 7.76 -8.44 -10.96
N SER A 631 7.65 -7.99 -9.71
CA SER A 631 6.50 -7.21 -9.20
C SER A 631 6.38 -5.82 -9.84
N VAL A 632 7.43 -5.29 -10.47
CA VAL A 632 7.39 -4.00 -11.17
C VAL A 632 6.40 -4.03 -12.34
N ALA A 633 6.41 -5.10 -13.13
CA ALA A 633 5.48 -5.26 -14.25
C ALA A 633 4.03 -5.42 -13.74
N ALA A 634 3.83 -6.18 -12.65
CA ALA A 634 2.53 -6.33 -12.01
C ALA A 634 1.98 -4.99 -11.48
N THR A 635 2.83 -4.19 -10.83
CA THR A 635 2.49 -2.83 -10.36
C THR A 635 1.95 -1.98 -11.50
N ARG A 636 2.62 -2.03 -12.66
CA ARG A 636 2.23 -1.23 -13.81
C ARG A 636 0.94 -1.72 -14.46
N ILE A 637 0.73 -3.02 -14.57
CA ILE A 637 -0.51 -3.61 -15.10
C ILE A 637 -1.70 -3.22 -14.22
N LEU A 638 -1.53 -3.31 -12.90
CA LEU A 638 -2.52 -2.89 -11.91
C LEU A 638 -2.84 -1.40 -12.04
N ALA A 639 -1.81 -0.56 -12.11
CA ALA A 639 -1.92 0.88 -12.28
C ALA A 639 -2.70 1.26 -13.55
N GLN A 640 -2.37 0.67 -14.68
CA GLN A 640 -3.10 0.89 -15.94
C GLN A 640 -4.54 0.36 -15.89
N GLY A 641 -4.75 -0.76 -15.21
CA GLY A 641 -6.08 -1.31 -14.96
C GLY A 641 -6.94 -0.36 -14.14
N LEU A 642 -6.38 0.27 -13.11
CA LEU A 642 -7.06 1.28 -12.29
C LEU A 642 -7.53 2.48 -13.14
N ILE A 643 -6.65 3.06 -13.95
CA ILE A 643 -7.01 4.21 -14.79
C ILE A 643 -8.09 3.84 -15.81
N ARG A 644 -7.99 2.67 -16.44
CA ARG A 644 -9.04 2.17 -17.35
C ARG A 644 -10.36 1.97 -16.63
N LYS A 645 -10.35 1.43 -15.41
CA LYS A 645 -11.54 1.22 -14.58
C LYS A 645 -12.23 2.54 -14.22
N ILE A 646 -11.47 3.54 -13.76
CA ILE A 646 -12.00 4.87 -13.44
C ILE A 646 -12.61 5.50 -14.69
N SER A 647 -11.90 5.47 -15.82
CA SER A 647 -12.39 6.04 -17.09
C SER A 647 -13.66 5.35 -17.60
N ALA A 648 -13.71 4.02 -17.55
CA ALA A 648 -14.89 3.25 -17.95
C ALA A 648 -16.09 3.50 -17.02
N ASN A 649 -15.86 3.62 -15.71
CA ASN A 649 -16.92 3.95 -14.76
C ASN A 649 -17.46 5.36 -15.02
N ASN A 650 -16.61 6.35 -15.26
CA ASN A 650 -17.03 7.71 -15.59
C ASN A 650 -17.85 7.74 -16.89
N ALA A 651 -17.42 7.04 -17.94
CA ALA A 651 -18.16 6.95 -19.20
C ALA A 651 -19.55 6.35 -18.99
N PHE A 652 -19.65 5.25 -18.26
CA PHE A 652 -20.91 4.61 -17.92
C PHE A 652 -21.85 5.52 -17.12
N ILE A 653 -21.32 6.23 -16.11
CA ILE A 653 -22.09 7.20 -15.32
C ILE A 653 -22.67 8.29 -16.22
N ILE A 654 -21.84 8.84 -17.12
CA ILE A 654 -22.28 9.89 -18.05
C ILE A 654 -23.36 9.36 -18.99
N GLU A 655 -23.16 8.19 -19.56
CA GLU A 655 -24.11 7.59 -20.51
C GLU A 655 -25.48 7.34 -19.86
N VAL A 656 -25.50 6.66 -18.71
CA VAL A 656 -26.77 6.30 -18.05
C VAL A 656 -27.48 7.53 -17.51
N ASN A 657 -26.76 8.45 -16.83
CA ASN A 657 -27.39 9.64 -16.31
C ASN A 657 -27.87 10.60 -17.43
N SER A 658 -27.17 10.66 -18.56
CA SER A 658 -27.66 11.40 -19.74
C SER A 658 -28.94 10.80 -20.30
N ALA A 659 -29.04 9.48 -20.37
CA ALA A 659 -30.27 8.81 -20.77
C ALA A 659 -31.42 9.10 -19.80
N LEU A 660 -31.19 9.04 -18.49
CA LEU A 660 -32.18 9.39 -17.47
C LEU A 660 -32.64 10.85 -17.58
N LEU A 661 -31.72 11.77 -17.84
CA LEU A 661 -32.03 13.19 -18.09
C LEU A 661 -32.95 13.37 -19.29
N LEU A 662 -32.62 12.70 -20.42
CA LEU A 662 -33.48 12.76 -21.62
C LEU A 662 -34.88 12.21 -21.36
N LEU A 663 -34.98 11.05 -20.67
CA LEU A 663 -36.29 10.50 -20.28
C LEU A 663 -37.06 11.47 -19.38
N GLY A 664 -36.39 12.20 -18.50
CA GLY A 664 -36.98 13.24 -17.65
C GLY A 664 -37.49 14.42 -18.44
N VAL A 665 -36.70 14.95 -19.42
CA VAL A 665 -37.09 16.06 -20.32
C VAL A 665 -38.34 15.70 -21.10
N PHE A 666 -38.41 14.48 -21.66
CA PHE A 666 -39.59 14.03 -22.39
C PHE A 666 -40.78 13.71 -21.46
N GLY A 667 -40.55 13.61 -20.13
CA GLY A 667 -41.57 13.27 -19.15
C GLY A 667 -41.96 11.80 -19.14
N LEU A 668 -41.08 10.93 -19.63
CA LEU A 668 -41.26 9.47 -19.67
C LEU A 668 -41.02 8.82 -18.30
N ILE A 669 -40.32 9.52 -17.40
CA ILE A 669 -40.08 9.08 -16.02
C ILE A 669 -40.49 10.17 -15.02
N SER A 670 -41.02 9.74 -13.86
CA SER A 670 -41.34 10.64 -12.75
C SER A 670 -40.06 11.08 -12.01
N PRO A 671 -40.08 12.20 -11.26
CA PRO A 671 -38.96 12.62 -10.42
C PRO A 671 -38.51 11.55 -9.42
N GLN A 672 -39.44 10.80 -8.84
CA GLN A 672 -39.19 9.72 -7.91
C GLN A 672 -38.46 8.56 -8.58
N LEU A 673 -38.92 8.15 -9.78
CA LEU A 673 -38.26 7.06 -10.53
C LEU A 673 -36.87 7.49 -11.01
N ALA A 674 -36.71 8.73 -11.45
CA ALA A 674 -35.40 9.30 -11.82
C ALA A 674 -34.41 9.23 -10.66
N ALA A 675 -34.82 9.64 -9.44
CA ALA A 675 -33.99 9.59 -8.25
C ALA A 675 -33.67 8.15 -7.82
N ILE A 676 -34.60 7.20 -7.90
CA ILE A 676 -34.37 5.79 -7.59
C ILE A 676 -33.34 5.20 -8.55
N LEU A 677 -33.52 5.39 -9.85
CA LEU A 677 -32.60 4.86 -10.87
C LEU A 677 -31.21 5.47 -10.74
N HIS A 678 -31.12 6.79 -10.52
CA HIS A 678 -29.86 7.49 -10.31
C HIS A 678 -29.09 6.92 -9.09
N ASN A 679 -29.78 6.79 -7.94
CA ASN A 679 -29.14 6.21 -6.74
C ASN A 679 -28.74 4.74 -6.94
N SER A 680 -29.52 3.96 -7.70
CA SER A 680 -29.18 2.58 -8.03
C SER A 680 -27.91 2.51 -8.89
N VAL A 681 -27.72 3.43 -9.82
CA VAL A 681 -26.49 3.56 -10.62
C VAL A 681 -25.30 3.87 -9.71
N THR A 682 -25.45 4.81 -8.78
CA THR A 682 -24.40 5.19 -7.82
C THR A 682 -23.96 3.99 -6.98
N VAL A 683 -24.89 3.22 -6.43
CA VAL A 683 -24.59 2.00 -5.66
C VAL A 683 -23.94 0.94 -6.55
N GLY A 684 -24.52 0.66 -7.71
CA GLY A 684 -24.01 -0.36 -8.62
C GLY A 684 -22.57 -0.09 -9.08
N ILE A 685 -22.27 1.18 -9.41
CA ILE A 685 -20.91 1.58 -9.83
C ILE A 685 -19.92 1.53 -8.66
N SER A 686 -20.36 1.86 -7.44
CA SER A 686 -19.54 1.77 -6.23
C SER A 686 -19.15 0.32 -5.94
N VAL A 687 -20.10 -0.61 -6.00
CA VAL A 687 -19.85 -2.05 -5.85
C VAL A 687 -18.92 -2.56 -6.95
N LYS A 688 -19.13 -2.15 -8.20
CA LYS A 688 -18.24 -2.49 -9.32
C LYS A 688 -16.82 -1.95 -9.09
N SER A 689 -16.67 -0.78 -8.47
CA SER A 689 -15.38 -0.17 -8.17
C SER A 689 -14.58 -0.96 -7.11
N MET A 690 -15.24 -1.71 -6.24
CA MET A 690 -14.62 -2.58 -5.23
C MET A 690 -14.05 -3.89 -5.82
N GLN A 691 -14.50 -4.29 -7.01
CA GLN A 691 -14.03 -5.54 -7.62
C GLN A 691 -12.54 -5.46 -7.95
N PRO A 692 -11.79 -6.57 -7.89
CA PRO A 692 -10.38 -6.60 -8.24
C PRO A 692 -10.17 -6.19 -9.71
N ILE A 693 -8.99 -5.65 -9.98
CA ILE A 693 -8.56 -5.18 -11.31
C ILE A 693 -7.87 -6.31 -12.06
N LEU A 694 -6.95 -7.01 -11.39
CA LEU A 694 -6.29 -8.18 -11.93
C LEU A 694 -7.25 -9.37 -11.79
N LYS A 695 -7.54 -10.02 -12.89
CA LYS A 695 -8.17 -11.34 -12.84
C LYS A 695 -7.04 -12.32 -12.55
N ILE A 696 -6.94 -12.78 -11.31
CA ILE A 696 -6.09 -13.92 -10.99
C ILE A 696 -6.68 -15.11 -11.73
N GLN A 697 -5.95 -15.58 -12.76
CA GLN A 697 -6.27 -16.83 -13.45
C GLN A 697 -5.80 -18.00 -12.62
#